data_7b02f3b36a6721fe882f67f31445f447
#
_entry.id   7b02f3b36a6721fe882f67f31445f447
#
_cell.length_a   1.000
_cell.length_b   1.000
_cell.length_c   1.000
_cell.angle_alpha   90.00
_cell.angle_beta   90.00
_cell.angle_gamma   90.00
#
_symmetry.space_group_name_H-M   'P 1'
#
loop_
_entity.id
_entity.type
_entity.pdbx_description
1 polymer ?
#
loop_
_entity_poly.entity_id
_entity_poly.type
_entity_poly.pdbx_seq_one_letter_code
_entity_poly.pdbx_strand_id
1 'polypeptide(L)'
;MEMYNSALCISHAELTSGIMTAANLRQLQHRGQVTQVRRACYGTCALYEVESLPVQYRAEVYRRFPDLKEQAESKPFVESVEPDGKAMQYYADYVLSDGRHLTTEKQKEYANNCAVLRAFGQMLERANSHRMRQSKARMNAGEFWAKAAAALPRLCDRWPNSLPQSPRRLRMKYAEFQQVGYECMISRKFQNKNAAKVLDDEQTAAMQVLLAHHNNLPDTEVARRYNSVAKVKGWPQITASAVAVWREKCDLVTAAARRGATNFRNERSMQVKRRRPTAPFLMWSLDGWTCELLFQQTTENKKGQRTTTYHNRLTLEVVLDPCCNYPIGYAIGSHETPALIAEALRNAAQHSRELVGVMMRAYQIQCDRYAIKTMTDLYQVMSKHVTPARAHNAKAKPIEPYFNYLNTTYCQKFDNWSGYGVTTNPKKQPNSEALNALRHSFPDEQGVREQIHKIMAYERASKRAQFMQMLANLSDEHRLPLSKENYLLYFGATTGMTNAIEGCGLRPTLLGIKRDYDTFDLTFREHASEKWQVRFDPDDLTEVLAVNEDGSRRYMLHEKYVQPMALAERREGDAEQLEAVRAFNKQLETHVTDQLGTAYKTVDRMIQDTDRQEALLLGRLLLTDSHGQHKLPAAQQRLSAQAITDVEYETVEPTPAMPAGWQEEDPESYDIF
;
A
#
# COMPACT_ATOMS: atom_id res chain seq x y z
N MET A 1 15.85 -22.66 -61.26
CA MET A 1 15.94 -24.14 -61.04
C MET A 1 15.17 -24.52 -59.78
N GLU A 2 14.57 -25.72 -59.74
CA GLU A 2 13.83 -26.25 -58.58
C GLU A 2 14.01 -27.78 -58.48
N MET A 3 13.84 -28.32 -57.26
CA MET A 3 13.75 -29.78 -57.09
C MET A 3 12.32 -30.23 -57.40
N TYR A 4 12.14 -31.10 -58.31
CA TYR A 4 10.85 -31.70 -58.67
C TYR A 4 10.98 -33.24 -58.80
N ASN A 5 10.11 -33.96 -58.08
CA ASN A 5 10.18 -35.42 -57.99
C ASN A 5 11.58 -35.96 -57.63
N SER A 6 12.26 -35.33 -56.66
CA SER A 6 13.62 -35.68 -56.20
C SER A 6 14.74 -35.52 -57.25
N ALA A 7 14.48 -34.92 -58.38
CA ALA A 7 15.47 -34.57 -59.40
C ALA A 7 15.68 -33.02 -59.39
N LEU A 8 16.93 -32.61 -59.65
CA LEU A 8 17.25 -31.22 -59.91
C LEU A 8 16.80 -30.83 -61.29
N CYS A 9 15.88 -29.90 -61.42
CA CYS A 9 15.25 -29.49 -62.60
C CYS A 9 15.53 -28.03 -62.97
N ILE A 10 15.67 -27.76 -64.26
CA ILE A 10 15.82 -26.41 -64.79
C ILE A 10 14.63 -26.07 -65.68
N SER A 11 14.15 -24.85 -65.65
CA SER A 11 13.02 -24.42 -66.44
C SER A 11 13.42 -24.20 -67.91
N HIS A 12 12.41 -24.31 -68.81
CA HIS A 12 12.60 -24.03 -70.25
C HIS A 12 13.20 -22.62 -70.44
N ALA A 13 12.71 -21.61 -69.73
CA ALA A 13 13.18 -20.26 -69.90
C ALA A 13 14.66 -20.10 -69.49
N GLU A 14 15.09 -20.74 -68.41
CA GLU A 14 16.49 -20.71 -67.94
C GLU A 14 17.42 -21.48 -68.92
N LEU A 15 17.01 -22.58 -69.46
CA LEU A 15 17.78 -23.31 -70.45
C LEU A 15 17.94 -22.56 -71.80
N THR A 16 16.89 -21.88 -72.22
CA THR A 16 16.90 -21.15 -73.48
C THR A 16 17.47 -19.74 -73.39
N SER A 17 17.70 -19.22 -72.16
CA SER A 17 18.30 -17.93 -71.92
C SER A 17 19.83 -17.87 -72.05
N GLY A 18 20.40 -18.61 -73.05
CA GLY A 18 21.80 -18.57 -73.44
C GLY A 18 22.63 -19.80 -73.09
N ILE A 19 22.01 -20.93 -72.69
CA ILE A 19 22.67 -22.23 -72.51
C ILE A 19 22.49 -23.05 -73.78
N MET A 20 21.29 -23.10 -74.37
CA MET A 20 20.98 -23.76 -75.66
C MET A 20 19.81 -23.09 -76.37
N THR A 21 19.70 -23.26 -77.64
CA THR A 21 18.54 -22.75 -78.39
C THR A 21 17.31 -23.63 -78.17
N ALA A 22 16.10 -23.05 -78.25
CA ALA A 22 14.84 -23.79 -78.11
C ALA A 22 14.70 -24.92 -79.20
N ALA A 23 15.26 -24.70 -80.38
CA ALA A 23 15.27 -25.70 -81.39
C ALA A 23 16.16 -26.93 -81.03
N ASN A 24 17.33 -26.69 -80.47
CA ASN A 24 18.22 -27.72 -80.00
C ASN A 24 17.62 -28.51 -78.81
N LEU A 25 16.98 -27.81 -77.86
CA LEU A 25 16.28 -28.45 -76.73
C LEU A 25 15.18 -29.41 -77.25
N ARG A 26 14.37 -29.00 -78.22
CA ARG A 26 13.35 -29.87 -78.85
C ARG A 26 13.96 -31.10 -79.58
N GLN A 27 15.09 -30.88 -80.23
CA GLN A 27 15.80 -31.99 -80.95
C GLN A 27 16.37 -33.00 -79.93
N LEU A 28 16.98 -32.55 -78.87
CA LEU A 28 17.50 -33.41 -77.80
C LEU A 28 16.37 -34.15 -77.06
N GLN A 29 15.23 -33.48 -76.84
CA GLN A 29 14.05 -34.10 -76.25
C GLN A 29 13.46 -35.16 -77.18
N HIS A 30 13.35 -34.92 -78.54
CA HIS A 30 12.88 -35.87 -79.47
C HIS A 30 13.83 -37.10 -79.60
N ARG A 31 15.12 -36.89 -79.39
CA ARG A 31 16.12 -37.98 -79.38
C ARG A 31 16.17 -38.76 -78.08
N GLY A 32 15.32 -38.42 -77.09
CA GLY A 32 15.31 -39.03 -75.75
C GLY A 32 16.53 -38.73 -74.87
N GLN A 33 17.37 -37.76 -75.31
CA GLN A 33 18.60 -37.36 -74.54
C GLN A 33 18.39 -36.37 -73.39
N VAL A 34 17.17 -35.83 -73.31
CA VAL A 34 16.78 -34.89 -72.20
C VAL A 34 15.42 -35.33 -71.72
N THR A 35 15.31 -35.52 -70.41
CA THR A 35 14.08 -35.89 -69.67
C THR A 35 13.29 -34.68 -69.30
N GLN A 36 12.09 -34.54 -69.86
CA GLN A 36 11.12 -33.53 -69.38
C GLN A 36 10.33 -34.11 -68.23
N VAL A 37 10.50 -33.53 -67.05
CA VAL A 37 9.86 -34.02 -65.79
C VAL A 37 8.48 -33.38 -65.56
N ARG A 38 8.27 -32.14 -66.04
CA ARG A 38 6.99 -31.45 -65.97
C ARG A 38 6.70 -30.80 -67.35
N ARG A 39 5.51 -30.97 -67.87
CA ARG A 39 5.04 -30.26 -69.08
C ARG A 39 4.56 -28.87 -68.73
N ALA A 40 4.67 -27.91 -69.62
CA ALA A 40 4.12 -26.59 -69.44
C ALA A 40 2.58 -26.64 -69.40
N CYS A 41 1.97 -25.98 -68.42
CA CYS A 41 0.54 -25.77 -68.32
C CYS A 41 0.28 -24.27 -68.02
N TYR A 42 -0.98 -23.86 -68.08
CA TYR A 42 -1.35 -22.47 -67.72
C TYR A 42 -0.79 -22.11 -66.32
N GLY A 43 0.08 -21.13 -66.27
CA GLY A 43 0.73 -20.66 -65.00
C GLY A 43 1.96 -21.47 -64.57
N THR A 44 2.38 -22.54 -65.25
CA THR A 44 3.56 -23.33 -64.83
C THR A 44 4.50 -23.60 -66.01
N CYS A 45 5.83 -23.46 -65.82
CA CYS A 45 6.85 -23.68 -66.80
C CYS A 45 7.19 -25.18 -66.95
N ALA A 46 7.61 -25.58 -68.15
CA ALA A 46 8.19 -26.92 -68.38
C ALA A 46 9.52 -27.06 -67.61
N LEU A 47 9.73 -28.20 -66.97
CA LEU A 47 10.95 -28.53 -66.23
C LEU A 47 11.67 -29.73 -66.90
N TYR A 48 12.98 -29.59 -66.92
CA TYR A 48 13.89 -30.59 -67.48
C TYR A 48 14.89 -31.02 -66.41
N GLU A 49 15.16 -32.31 -66.32
CA GLU A 49 16.12 -32.87 -65.40
C GLU A 49 17.55 -32.48 -65.78
N VAL A 50 18.29 -31.81 -64.84
CA VAL A 50 19.65 -31.35 -65.18
C VAL A 50 20.62 -32.50 -65.43
N GLU A 51 20.50 -33.59 -64.69
CA GLU A 51 21.37 -34.77 -64.86
C GLU A 51 21.14 -35.50 -66.18
N SER A 52 19.97 -35.34 -66.82
CA SER A 52 19.68 -35.90 -68.16
C SER A 52 20.29 -35.08 -69.31
N LEU A 53 20.74 -33.85 -69.04
CA LEU A 53 21.34 -33.00 -70.06
C LEU A 53 22.69 -33.54 -70.50
N PRO A 54 23.04 -33.44 -71.84
CA PRO A 54 24.37 -33.75 -72.32
C PRO A 54 25.46 -32.98 -71.50
N VAL A 55 26.62 -33.64 -71.37
CA VAL A 55 27.72 -33.18 -70.44
C VAL A 55 28.09 -31.71 -70.67
N GLN A 56 28.15 -31.26 -71.92
CA GLN A 56 28.48 -29.90 -72.31
C GLN A 56 27.45 -28.88 -71.77
N TYR A 57 26.18 -29.17 -71.88
CA TYR A 57 25.13 -28.26 -71.41
C TYR A 57 24.95 -28.35 -69.87
N ARG A 58 25.14 -29.51 -69.30
CA ARG A 58 25.15 -29.69 -67.83
C ARG A 58 26.30 -28.96 -67.19
N ALA A 59 27.50 -29.00 -67.77
CA ALA A 59 28.64 -28.21 -67.30
C ALA A 59 28.37 -26.72 -67.36
N GLU A 60 27.72 -26.23 -68.44
CA GLU A 60 27.34 -24.84 -68.58
C GLU A 60 26.28 -24.41 -67.58
N VAL A 61 25.27 -25.26 -67.29
CA VAL A 61 24.27 -25.03 -66.24
C VAL A 61 24.97 -24.82 -64.83
N TYR A 62 25.88 -25.73 -64.50
CA TYR A 62 26.59 -25.64 -63.23
C TYR A 62 27.57 -24.46 -63.13
N ARG A 63 28.16 -24.05 -64.27
CA ARG A 63 29.01 -22.86 -64.33
C ARG A 63 28.23 -21.58 -64.14
N ARG A 64 27.03 -21.52 -64.72
CA ARG A 64 26.19 -20.33 -64.70
C ARG A 64 25.41 -20.18 -63.38
N PHE A 65 25.13 -21.28 -62.70
CA PHE A 65 24.38 -21.32 -61.46
C PHE A 65 25.12 -22.17 -60.39
N PRO A 66 26.32 -21.78 -59.95
CA PRO A 66 27.13 -22.55 -59.02
C PRO A 66 26.43 -22.75 -57.69
N ASP A 67 25.75 -21.69 -57.16
CA ASP A 67 25.06 -21.72 -55.89
C ASP A 67 23.86 -22.68 -55.85
N LEU A 68 23.23 -22.93 -57.00
CA LEU A 68 22.07 -23.81 -57.13
C LEU A 68 22.43 -25.27 -57.01
N LYS A 69 23.62 -25.66 -57.42
CA LYS A 69 24.12 -27.05 -57.24
C LYS A 69 24.30 -27.33 -55.75
N GLU A 70 24.92 -26.41 -55.03
CA GLU A 70 25.11 -26.54 -53.59
C GLU A 70 23.80 -26.50 -52.83
N GLN A 71 22.83 -25.66 -53.27
CA GLN A 71 21.47 -25.62 -52.71
C GLN A 71 20.74 -26.93 -52.90
N ALA A 72 20.77 -27.51 -54.07
CA ALA A 72 20.14 -28.78 -54.39
C ALA A 72 20.76 -29.96 -53.64
N GLU A 73 22.11 -29.96 -53.48
CA GLU A 73 22.80 -30.98 -52.70
C GLU A 73 22.57 -30.88 -51.20
N SER A 74 22.33 -29.65 -50.67
CA SER A 74 22.09 -29.42 -49.23
C SER A 74 20.61 -29.56 -48.82
N LYS A 75 19.66 -29.37 -49.75
CA LYS A 75 18.22 -29.44 -49.48
C LYS A 75 17.76 -30.71 -48.75
N PRO A 76 18.18 -31.94 -49.16
CA PRO A 76 17.82 -33.16 -48.46
C PRO A 76 18.32 -33.17 -47.00
N PHE A 77 19.49 -32.56 -46.73
CA PHE A 77 20.03 -32.46 -45.36
C PHE A 77 19.19 -31.51 -44.49
N VAL A 78 18.70 -30.40 -45.06
CA VAL A 78 17.86 -29.44 -44.33
C VAL A 78 16.47 -30.00 -44.04
N GLU A 79 15.88 -30.69 -45.01
CA GLU A 79 14.52 -31.25 -44.89
C GLU A 79 14.44 -32.50 -44.02
N SER A 80 15.55 -33.20 -43.79
CA SER A 80 15.60 -34.43 -43.00
C SER A 80 15.67 -34.18 -41.49
N VAL A 81 15.93 -32.92 -41.03
CA VAL A 81 16.08 -32.62 -39.63
C VAL A 81 14.71 -32.43 -38.99
N GLU A 82 14.43 -33.24 -37.98
CA GLU A 82 13.23 -33.15 -37.12
C GLU A 82 13.61 -32.72 -35.73
N PRO A 83 12.72 -32.01 -35.01
CA PRO A 83 12.98 -31.59 -33.62
C PRO A 83 13.24 -32.79 -32.69
N ASP A 84 14.27 -32.72 -31.88
CA ASP A 84 14.55 -33.74 -30.86
C ASP A 84 13.97 -33.30 -29.48
N GLY A 85 12.71 -33.65 -29.23
CA GLY A 85 12.04 -33.37 -27.98
C GLY A 85 12.70 -33.99 -26.75
N LYS A 86 13.32 -35.20 -26.91
CA LYS A 86 14.04 -35.82 -25.78
C LYS A 86 15.33 -35.11 -25.45
N ALA A 87 16.05 -34.62 -26.45
CA ALA A 87 17.24 -33.78 -26.22
C ALA A 87 16.86 -32.47 -25.58
N MET A 88 15.76 -31.84 -26.01
CA MET A 88 15.30 -30.58 -25.40
C MET A 88 14.96 -30.77 -23.94
N GLN A 89 14.23 -31.82 -23.57
CA GLN A 89 13.92 -32.14 -22.19
C GLN A 89 15.20 -32.42 -21.37
N TYR A 90 16.13 -33.24 -21.91
CA TYR A 90 17.38 -33.56 -21.27
C TYR A 90 18.18 -32.30 -20.89
N TYR A 91 18.31 -31.32 -21.82
CA TYR A 91 19.06 -30.10 -21.58
C TYR A 91 18.29 -29.10 -20.73
N ALA A 92 16.96 -29.14 -20.72
CA ALA A 92 16.17 -28.33 -19.80
C ALA A 92 16.35 -28.79 -18.34
N ASP A 93 16.40 -30.09 -18.12
CA ASP A 93 16.56 -30.68 -16.79
C ASP A 93 18.03 -30.75 -16.32
N TYR A 94 18.98 -30.53 -17.24
CA TYR A 94 20.41 -30.65 -16.93
C TYR A 94 20.88 -29.55 -15.99
N VAL A 95 21.45 -29.99 -14.84
CA VAL A 95 22.02 -29.10 -13.83
C VAL A 95 23.55 -29.14 -13.92
N LEU A 96 24.16 -27.96 -14.08
CA LEU A 96 25.60 -27.77 -14.04
C LEU A 96 26.17 -28.03 -12.62
N SER A 97 27.47 -28.31 -12.51
CA SER A 97 28.13 -28.54 -11.22
C SER A 97 28.04 -27.38 -10.21
N ASP A 98 27.65 -26.20 -10.65
CA ASP A 98 27.42 -25.00 -9.84
C ASP A 98 25.94 -24.78 -9.47
N GLY A 99 25.08 -25.76 -9.74
CA GLY A 99 23.64 -25.73 -9.43
C GLY A 99 22.79 -24.91 -10.42
N ARG A 100 23.37 -24.35 -11.48
CA ARG A 100 22.63 -23.62 -12.51
C ARG A 100 22.18 -24.54 -13.63
N HIS A 101 21.03 -24.21 -14.23
CA HIS A 101 20.60 -24.82 -15.49
C HIS A 101 21.29 -24.17 -16.68
N LEU A 102 21.32 -24.88 -17.81
CA LEU A 102 21.75 -24.30 -19.08
C LEU A 102 20.83 -23.15 -19.47
N THR A 103 21.36 -22.10 -20.10
CA THR A 103 20.54 -21.02 -20.64
C THR A 103 19.64 -21.56 -21.76
N THR A 104 18.44 -20.96 -21.92
CA THR A 104 17.46 -21.39 -22.93
C THR A 104 18.07 -21.42 -24.35
N GLU A 105 18.98 -20.51 -24.66
CA GLU A 105 19.70 -20.48 -25.93
C GLU A 105 20.61 -21.71 -26.10
N LYS A 106 21.35 -22.06 -25.02
CA LYS A 106 22.21 -23.24 -25.03
C LYS A 106 21.42 -24.56 -25.08
N GLN A 107 20.29 -24.61 -24.38
CA GLN A 107 19.39 -25.78 -24.48
C GLN A 107 18.93 -26.00 -25.91
N LYS A 108 18.46 -24.95 -26.60
CA LYS A 108 18.04 -25.00 -28.01
C LYS A 108 19.20 -25.36 -28.95
N GLU A 109 20.38 -24.73 -28.79
CA GLU A 109 21.56 -24.98 -29.58
C GLU A 109 21.99 -26.46 -29.48
N TYR A 110 22.06 -26.99 -28.29
CA TYR A 110 22.48 -28.39 -28.10
C TYR A 110 21.42 -29.39 -28.54
N ALA A 111 20.15 -29.10 -28.36
CA ALA A 111 19.06 -29.92 -28.91
C ALA A 111 19.08 -29.92 -30.45
N ASN A 112 19.32 -28.78 -31.08
CA ASN A 112 19.47 -28.69 -32.53
C ASN A 112 20.71 -29.45 -33.02
N ASN A 113 21.85 -29.38 -32.30
CA ASN A 113 23.03 -30.16 -32.63
C ASN A 113 22.73 -31.67 -32.67
N CYS A 114 21.97 -32.15 -31.68
CA CYS A 114 21.55 -33.55 -31.59
C CYS A 114 20.61 -33.93 -32.74
N ALA A 115 19.62 -33.07 -33.01
CA ALA A 115 18.66 -33.26 -34.09
C ALA A 115 19.35 -33.39 -35.46
N VAL A 116 20.29 -32.46 -35.72
CA VAL A 116 21.09 -32.49 -37.00
C VAL A 116 21.95 -33.74 -37.09
N LEU A 117 22.67 -34.11 -36.04
CA LEU A 117 23.51 -35.33 -36.08
C LEU A 117 22.69 -36.60 -36.23
N ARG A 118 21.52 -36.68 -35.58
CA ARG A 118 20.59 -37.80 -35.71
C ARG A 118 20.07 -37.93 -37.15
N ALA A 119 19.66 -36.81 -37.73
CA ALA A 119 19.21 -36.78 -39.13
C ALA A 119 20.31 -37.27 -40.09
N PHE A 120 21.55 -36.78 -39.93
CA PHE A 120 22.67 -37.21 -40.74
C PHE A 120 22.96 -38.71 -40.59
N GLY A 121 22.91 -39.24 -39.36
CA GLY A 121 23.05 -40.68 -39.13
C GLY A 121 21.98 -41.51 -39.85
N GLN A 122 20.72 -41.10 -39.69
CA GLN A 122 19.59 -41.77 -40.37
C GLN A 122 19.70 -41.71 -41.90
N MET A 123 20.14 -40.57 -42.45
CA MET A 123 20.37 -40.45 -43.90
C MET A 123 21.45 -41.39 -44.37
N LEU A 124 22.57 -41.49 -43.67
CA LEU A 124 23.66 -42.40 -44.01
C LEU A 124 23.20 -43.86 -43.97
N GLU A 125 22.47 -44.25 -42.92
CA GLU A 125 21.91 -45.60 -42.77
C GLU A 125 20.93 -45.95 -43.89
N ARG A 126 19.99 -45.03 -44.19
CA ARG A 126 19.02 -45.19 -45.28
C ARG A 126 19.73 -45.34 -46.64
N ALA A 127 20.75 -44.49 -46.90
CA ALA A 127 21.55 -44.56 -48.11
C ALA A 127 22.31 -45.90 -48.24
N ASN A 128 22.93 -46.36 -47.17
CA ASN A 128 23.62 -47.65 -47.14
C ASN A 128 22.66 -48.83 -47.30
N SER A 129 21.51 -48.82 -46.64
CA SER A 129 20.48 -49.84 -46.76
C SER A 129 19.91 -49.95 -48.22
N HIS A 130 19.68 -48.77 -48.81
CA HIS A 130 19.22 -48.72 -50.22
C HIS A 130 20.29 -49.30 -51.21
N ARG A 131 21.55 -48.93 -51.01
CA ARG A 131 22.69 -49.45 -51.82
C ARG A 131 22.89 -50.95 -51.62
N MET A 132 22.77 -51.47 -50.41
CA MET A 132 22.82 -52.93 -50.17
C MET A 132 21.71 -53.68 -50.87
N ARG A 133 20.48 -53.17 -50.91
CA ARG A 133 19.37 -53.79 -51.68
C ARG A 133 19.64 -53.82 -53.16
N GLN A 134 20.49 -52.93 -53.70
CA GLN A 134 20.92 -52.86 -55.08
C GLN A 134 22.23 -53.62 -55.31
N SER A 135 22.73 -54.40 -54.37
CA SER A 135 24.04 -55.13 -54.48
C SER A 135 25.22 -54.17 -54.75
N LYS A 136 25.13 -52.91 -54.39
CA LYS A 136 26.18 -51.90 -54.55
C LYS A 136 27.01 -51.74 -53.25
N ALA A 137 28.29 -51.37 -53.40
CA ALA A 137 29.14 -51.05 -52.25
C ALA A 137 28.53 -49.94 -51.40
N ARG A 138 28.86 -49.95 -50.10
CA ARG A 138 28.42 -48.87 -49.13
C ARG A 138 28.84 -47.50 -49.66
N MET A 139 28.10 -46.46 -49.27
CA MET A 139 28.43 -45.09 -49.60
C MET A 139 29.81 -44.71 -49.04
N ASN A 140 30.57 -43.93 -49.80
CA ASN A 140 31.83 -43.39 -49.31
C ASN A 140 31.55 -42.43 -48.14
N ALA A 141 31.89 -42.81 -46.94
CA ALA A 141 31.66 -42.03 -45.73
C ALA A 141 32.35 -40.66 -45.79
N GLY A 142 33.53 -40.56 -46.48
CA GLY A 142 34.21 -39.26 -46.65
C GLY A 142 33.41 -38.26 -47.44
N GLU A 143 32.85 -38.72 -48.57
CA GLU A 143 31.99 -37.86 -49.44
C GLU A 143 30.71 -37.47 -48.74
N PHE A 144 30.07 -38.41 -48.03
CA PHE A 144 28.85 -38.10 -47.28
C PHE A 144 29.10 -37.00 -46.24
N TRP A 145 30.12 -37.16 -45.40
CA TRP A 145 30.42 -36.18 -44.36
C TRP A 145 30.93 -34.85 -44.94
N ALA A 146 31.54 -34.84 -46.13
CA ALA A 146 31.89 -33.62 -46.84
C ALA A 146 30.62 -32.82 -47.26
N LYS A 147 29.63 -33.52 -47.84
CA LYS A 147 28.33 -32.92 -48.19
C LYS A 147 27.55 -32.47 -46.97
N ALA A 148 27.53 -33.26 -45.92
CA ALA A 148 26.88 -32.91 -44.67
C ALA A 148 27.49 -31.66 -44.05
N ALA A 149 28.84 -31.55 -44.03
CA ALA A 149 29.52 -30.36 -43.52
C ALA A 149 29.27 -29.11 -44.36
N ALA A 150 29.20 -29.25 -45.68
CA ALA A 150 28.85 -28.14 -46.61
C ALA A 150 27.39 -27.66 -46.42
N ALA A 151 26.48 -28.54 -45.97
CA ALA A 151 25.09 -28.17 -45.69
C ALA A 151 24.87 -27.43 -44.36
N LEU A 152 25.82 -27.53 -43.41
CA LEU A 152 25.68 -26.92 -42.08
C LEU A 152 25.39 -25.40 -42.07
N PRO A 153 26.05 -24.56 -42.88
CA PRO A 153 25.76 -23.12 -42.90
C PRO A 153 24.30 -22.84 -43.26
N ARG A 154 23.72 -23.55 -44.17
CA ARG A 154 22.30 -23.41 -44.59
C ARG A 154 21.32 -23.99 -43.55
N LEU A 155 21.77 -25.01 -42.83
CA LEU A 155 21.01 -25.53 -41.67
C LEU A 155 20.90 -24.53 -40.55
N CYS A 156 21.91 -23.66 -40.31
CA CYS A 156 21.91 -22.68 -39.25
C CYS A 156 20.75 -21.69 -39.34
N ASP A 157 20.24 -21.39 -40.54
CA ASP A 157 19.10 -20.46 -40.70
C ASP A 157 17.80 -21.02 -40.08
N ARG A 158 17.58 -22.32 -40.19
CA ARG A 158 16.41 -22.99 -39.61
C ARG A 158 16.69 -23.70 -38.31
N TRP A 159 17.87 -24.24 -38.18
CA TRP A 159 18.36 -25.00 -37.02
C TRP A 159 19.68 -24.41 -36.54
N PRO A 160 19.65 -23.34 -35.75
CA PRO A 160 20.86 -22.75 -35.13
C PRO A 160 21.65 -23.83 -34.39
N ASN A 161 22.89 -24.07 -34.85
CA ASN A 161 23.75 -25.12 -34.35
C ASN A 161 25.20 -24.66 -34.27
N SER A 162 26.01 -25.34 -33.45
CA SER A 162 27.45 -25.07 -33.26
C SER A 162 28.32 -26.26 -33.68
N LEU A 163 27.84 -27.10 -34.59
CA LEU A 163 28.56 -28.28 -35.05
C LEU A 163 29.81 -27.91 -35.85
N PRO A 164 30.86 -28.75 -35.81
CA PRO A 164 32.09 -28.48 -36.55
C PRO A 164 31.86 -28.52 -38.08
N GLN A 165 32.27 -27.48 -38.79
CA GLN A 165 32.19 -27.43 -40.25
C GLN A 165 33.22 -28.31 -40.97
N SER A 166 34.23 -28.84 -40.28
CA SER A 166 35.19 -29.78 -40.83
C SER A 166 34.57 -31.17 -40.94
N PRO A 167 34.56 -31.82 -42.11
CA PRO A 167 33.98 -33.16 -42.33
C PRO A 167 34.54 -34.21 -41.35
N ARG A 168 35.85 -34.20 -41.10
CA ARG A 168 36.50 -35.10 -40.14
C ARG A 168 36.02 -34.86 -38.72
N ARG A 169 35.97 -33.61 -38.27
CA ARG A 169 35.51 -33.27 -36.90
C ARG A 169 34.01 -33.54 -36.74
N LEU A 170 33.21 -33.30 -37.77
CA LEU A 170 31.78 -33.57 -37.74
C LEU A 170 31.50 -35.06 -37.59
N ARG A 171 32.22 -35.90 -38.36
CA ARG A 171 32.17 -37.37 -38.25
C ARG A 171 32.59 -37.84 -36.83
N MET A 172 33.66 -37.27 -36.28
CA MET A 172 34.11 -37.60 -34.93
C MET A 172 33.03 -37.21 -33.91
N LYS A 173 32.43 -36.05 -34.04
CA LYS A 173 31.36 -35.58 -33.17
C LYS A 173 30.09 -36.46 -33.26
N TYR A 174 29.78 -36.96 -34.42
CA TYR A 174 28.69 -37.92 -34.57
C TYR A 174 29.01 -39.26 -33.88
N ALA A 175 30.25 -39.78 -34.01
CA ALA A 175 30.65 -41.00 -33.35
C ALA A 175 30.64 -40.83 -31.80
N GLU A 176 31.10 -39.68 -31.28
CA GLU A 176 31.00 -39.32 -29.88
C GLU A 176 29.53 -39.27 -29.42
N PHE A 177 28.63 -38.68 -30.21
CA PHE A 177 27.23 -38.64 -29.93
C PHE A 177 26.57 -40.00 -29.84
N GLN A 178 26.97 -40.92 -30.71
CA GLN A 178 26.47 -42.30 -30.65
C GLN A 178 26.92 -43.05 -29.42
N GLN A 179 28.14 -42.78 -28.88
CA GLN A 179 28.70 -43.45 -27.73
C GLN A 179 28.25 -42.85 -26.40
N VAL A 180 28.26 -41.53 -26.28
CA VAL A 180 28.04 -40.79 -25.01
C VAL A 180 26.62 -40.23 -24.92
N GLY A 181 25.93 -40.09 -26.06
CA GLY A 181 24.60 -39.49 -26.09
C GLY A 181 24.61 -37.97 -25.92
N TYR A 182 23.61 -37.45 -25.29
CA TYR A 182 23.37 -35.99 -25.15
C TYR A 182 24.46 -35.24 -24.42
N GLU A 183 25.12 -35.89 -23.46
CA GLU A 183 26.14 -35.25 -22.60
C GLU A 183 27.33 -34.73 -23.41
N CYS A 184 27.65 -35.37 -24.55
CA CYS A 184 28.78 -34.96 -25.37
C CYS A 184 28.66 -33.53 -25.95
N MET A 185 27.45 -32.96 -26.04
CA MET A 185 27.25 -31.60 -26.56
C MET A 185 27.56 -30.52 -25.50
N ILE A 186 27.56 -30.89 -24.21
CA ILE A 186 27.78 -29.93 -23.14
C ILE A 186 29.23 -29.47 -23.15
N SER A 187 29.42 -28.18 -23.26
CA SER A 187 30.75 -27.59 -23.29
C SER A 187 31.49 -27.80 -21.96
N ARG A 188 32.67 -28.42 -22.03
CA ARG A 188 33.56 -28.56 -20.85
C ARG A 188 33.97 -27.22 -20.23
N LYS A 189 33.75 -26.09 -20.92
CA LYS A 189 34.02 -24.76 -20.41
C LYS A 189 33.13 -24.42 -19.20
N PHE A 190 31.93 -24.99 -19.10
CA PHE A 190 31.08 -24.81 -17.91
C PHE A 190 31.65 -25.48 -16.64
N GLN A 191 32.47 -26.46 -16.78
CA GLN A 191 33.13 -27.18 -15.66
C GLN A 191 34.57 -26.71 -15.42
N ASN A 192 35.06 -25.78 -16.25
CA ASN A 192 36.46 -25.38 -16.19
C ASN A 192 36.71 -24.38 -15.07
N LYS A 193 37.20 -24.86 -13.94
CA LYS A 193 37.66 -24.07 -12.77
C LYS A 193 39.12 -23.60 -12.91
N ASN A 194 39.81 -23.87 -14.00
CA ASN A 194 41.22 -23.57 -14.17
C ASN A 194 41.58 -22.09 -14.05
N ALA A 195 40.62 -21.19 -14.28
CA ALA A 195 40.75 -19.75 -14.10
C ALA A 195 40.36 -19.26 -12.68
N ALA A 196 39.73 -20.11 -11.87
CA ALA A 196 39.36 -19.76 -10.51
C ALA A 196 40.59 -19.73 -9.63
N LYS A 197 40.87 -18.62 -8.97
CA LYS A 197 41.99 -18.43 -8.07
C LYS A 197 41.61 -18.51 -6.59
N VAL A 198 40.34 -18.54 -6.29
CA VAL A 198 39.78 -18.72 -4.95
C VAL A 198 39.00 -20.03 -4.99
N LEU A 199 39.61 -21.09 -4.48
CA LEU A 199 39.13 -22.46 -4.62
C LEU A 199 38.89 -23.15 -3.27
N ASP A 200 39.59 -22.69 -2.24
CA ASP A 200 39.63 -23.27 -0.90
C ASP A 200 38.67 -22.53 0.04
N ASP A 201 38.24 -23.23 1.08
CA ASP A 201 37.35 -22.67 2.11
C ASP A 201 37.99 -21.51 2.87
N GLU A 202 39.30 -21.61 3.17
CA GLU A 202 40.06 -20.52 3.82
C GLU A 202 40.11 -19.27 2.94
N GLN A 203 40.34 -19.42 1.65
CA GLN A 203 40.37 -18.33 0.68
C GLN A 203 38.99 -17.68 0.55
N THR A 204 37.95 -18.51 0.52
CA THR A 204 36.56 -18.06 0.46
C THR A 204 36.17 -17.30 1.73
N ALA A 205 36.52 -17.82 2.90
CA ALA A 205 36.26 -17.15 4.18
C ALA A 205 36.99 -15.80 4.28
N ALA A 206 38.28 -15.75 3.89
CA ALA A 206 39.04 -14.50 3.85
C ALA A 206 38.38 -13.46 2.91
N MET A 207 37.92 -13.88 1.75
CA MET A 207 37.17 -13.02 0.80
C MET A 207 35.88 -12.52 1.42
N GLN A 208 35.08 -13.39 2.04
CA GLN A 208 33.80 -13.01 2.67
C GLN A 208 34.02 -12.00 3.80
N VAL A 209 35.02 -12.22 4.66
CA VAL A 209 35.33 -11.27 5.75
C VAL A 209 35.74 -9.90 5.21
N LEU A 210 36.57 -9.84 4.18
CA LEU A 210 36.98 -8.58 3.57
C LEU A 210 35.78 -7.87 2.87
N LEU A 211 34.91 -8.62 2.20
CA LEU A 211 33.71 -8.11 1.56
C LEU A 211 32.65 -7.67 2.57
N ALA A 212 32.62 -8.28 3.76
CA ALA A 212 31.67 -7.94 4.82
C ALA A 212 32.08 -6.69 5.63
N HIS A 213 33.23 -6.08 5.34
CA HIS A 213 33.72 -4.92 6.10
C HIS A 213 32.72 -3.75 6.03
N HIS A 214 32.35 -3.20 7.20
CA HIS A 214 31.32 -2.15 7.36
C HIS A 214 31.62 -0.84 6.61
N ASN A 215 32.91 -0.54 6.34
CA ASN A 215 33.32 0.63 5.58
C ASN A 215 33.13 0.48 4.06
N ASN A 216 32.52 -0.62 3.58
CA ASN A 216 32.28 -0.86 2.15
C ASN A 216 33.53 -0.68 1.28
N LEU A 217 34.61 -1.37 1.64
CA LEU A 217 35.91 -1.25 0.95
C LEU A 217 35.74 -1.40 -0.58
N PRO A 218 36.41 -0.56 -1.39
CA PRO A 218 36.41 -0.70 -2.84
C PRO A 218 37.13 -1.99 -3.25
N ASP A 219 36.81 -2.52 -4.44
CA ASP A 219 37.32 -3.80 -4.93
C ASP A 219 38.84 -3.84 -5.03
N THR A 220 39.45 -2.71 -5.34
CA THR A 220 40.93 -2.56 -5.38
C THR A 220 41.55 -2.75 -4.00
N GLU A 221 40.95 -2.20 -2.95
CA GLU A 221 41.45 -2.34 -1.59
C GLU A 221 41.22 -3.74 -1.04
N VAL A 222 40.08 -4.37 -1.34
CA VAL A 222 39.84 -5.78 -1.01
C VAL A 222 40.84 -6.67 -1.70
N ALA A 223 41.15 -6.46 -2.99
CA ALA A 223 42.17 -7.21 -3.72
C ALA A 223 43.56 -7.01 -3.08
N ARG A 224 43.93 -5.79 -2.71
CA ARG A 224 45.20 -5.47 -2.07
C ARG A 224 45.34 -6.21 -0.74
N ARG A 225 44.34 -6.18 0.13
CA ARG A 225 44.33 -6.87 1.43
C ARG A 225 44.37 -8.39 1.27
N TYR A 226 43.54 -8.92 0.38
CA TYR A 226 43.54 -10.35 0.06
C TYR A 226 44.92 -10.80 -0.43
N ASN A 227 45.53 -10.07 -1.37
CA ASN A 227 46.85 -10.42 -1.92
C ASN A 227 47.98 -10.34 -0.86
N SER A 228 47.83 -9.49 0.15
CA SER A 228 48.76 -9.45 1.27
C SER A 228 48.69 -10.77 2.09
N VAL A 229 47.48 -11.26 2.34
CA VAL A 229 47.30 -12.58 2.98
C VAL A 229 47.75 -13.71 2.06
N ALA A 230 47.43 -13.63 0.77
CA ALA A 230 47.80 -14.62 -0.24
C ALA A 230 49.34 -14.82 -0.33
N LYS A 231 50.12 -13.73 -0.22
CA LYS A 231 51.60 -13.81 -0.17
C LYS A 231 52.12 -14.60 1.01
N VAL A 232 51.49 -14.45 2.17
CA VAL A 232 51.89 -15.18 3.40
C VAL A 232 51.49 -16.65 3.32
N LYS A 233 50.32 -16.92 2.78
CA LYS A 233 49.73 -18.29 2.68
C LYS A 233 50.12 -19.05 1.40
N GLY A 234 50.84 -18.43 0.47
CA GLY A 234 51.18 -19.04 -0.83
C GLY A 234 49.99 -19.17 -1.79
N TRP A 235 48.95 -18.38 -1.61
CA TRP A 235 47.75 -18.41 -2.48
C TRP A 235 47.95 -17.64 -3.78
N PRO A 236 47.18 -17.97 -4.84
CA PRO A 236 47.17 -17.18 -6.06
C PRO A 236 46.70 -15.74 -5.82
N GLN A 237 47.38 -14.76 -6.38
CA GLN A 237 46.99 -13.38 -6.32
C GLN A 237 45.78 -13.12 -7.27
N ILE A 238 44.90 -12.22 -6.85
CA ILE A 238 43.66 -11.86 -7.56
C ILE A 238 43.67 -10.39 -7.97
N THR A 239 42.80 -10.05 -8.92
CA THR A 239 42.57 -8.68 -9.41
C THR A 239 41.29 -8.11 -8.83
N ALA A 240 41.11 -6.80 -8.91
CA ALA A 240 39.86 -6.13 -8.53
C ALA A 240 38.63 -6.67 -9.30
N SER A 241 38.82 -7.06 -10.58
CA SER A 241 37.75 -7.69 -11.37
C SER A 241 37.32 -9.04 -10.80
N ALA A 242 38.23 -9.83 -10.25
CA ALA A 242 37.88 -11.08 -9.57
C ALA A 242 37.12 -10.81 -8.27
N VAL A 243 37.47 -9.73 -7.54
CA VAL A 243 36.72 -9.30 -6.34
C VAL A 243 35.30 -8.86 -6.69
N ALA A 244 35.10 -8.14 -7.78
CA ALA A 244 33.76 -7.76 -8.23
C ALA A 244 32.84 -8.98 -8.46
N VAL A 245 33.35 -10.03 -9.10
CA VAL A 245 32.63 -11.31 -9.28
C VAL A 245 32.31 -11.97 -7.93
N TRP A 246 33.25 -11.96 -7.00
CA TRP A 246 33.05 -12.49 -5.65
C TRP A 246 32.06 -11.67 -4.84
N ARG A 247 32.04 -10.35 -5.02
CA ARG A 247 31.07 -9.45 -4.39
C ARG A 247 29.64 -9.80 -4.78
N GLU A 248 29.40 -10.12 -6.04
CA GLU A 248 28.08 -10.59 -6.50
C GLU A 248 27.73 -11.96 -5.92
N LYS A 249 28.68 -12.90 -5.92
CA LYS A 249 28.46 -14.26 -5.37
C LYS A 249 28.15 -14.25 -3.88
N CYS A 250 28.84 -13.41 -3.10
CA CYS A 250 28.72 -13.34 -1.64
C CYS A 250 27.73 -12.25 -1.17
N ASP A 251 27.02 -11.56 -2.07
CA ASP A 251 26.19 -10.40 -1.72
C ASP A 251 25.18 -10.73 -0.61
N LEU A 252 24.52 -11.87 -0.67
CA LEU A 252 23.58 -12.29 0.36
C LEU A 252 24.24 -12.40 1.75
N VAL A 253 25.41 -13.03 1.83
CA VAL A 253 26.11 -13.29 3.10
C VAL A 253 26.70 -12.01 3.68
N THR A 254 27.21 -11.13 2.82
CA THR A 254 27.93 -9.92 3.24
C THR A 254 27.03 -8.68 3.34
N ALA A 255 25.83 -8.72 2.79
CA ALA A 255 24.92 -7.58 2.70
C ALA A 255 24.56 -7.00 4.08
N ALA A 256 24.27 -7.86 5.06
CA ALA A 256 23.91 -7.43 6.41
C ALA A 256 25.05 -6.66 7.11
N ALA A 257 26.27 -7.13 6.97
CA ALA A 257 27.45 -6.50 7.57
C ALA A 257 27.81 -5.18 6.86
N ARG A 258 27.67 -5.14 5.54
CA ARG A 258 28.00 -3.96 4.71
C ARG A 258 26.97 -2.83 4.80
N ARG A 259 25.68 -3.19 4.77
CA ARG A 259 24.58 -2.23 4.65
C ARG A 259 23.71 -2.13 5.91
N GLY A 260 23.99 -2.96 6.90
CA GLY A 260 23.23 -3.06 8.14
C GLY A 260 22.05 -4.02 8.06
N ALA A 261 21.65 -4.53 9.23
CA ALA A 261 20.59 -5.53 9.36
C ALA A 261 19.21 -5.02 8.89
N THR A 262 18.96 -3.73 9.03
CA THR A 262 17.70 -3.11 8.58
C THR A 262 17.60 -3.10 7.06
N ASN A 263 18.66 -2.67 6.37
CA ASN A 263 18.72 -2.71 4.91
C ASN A 263 18.60 -4.13 4.38
N PHE A 264 19.33 -5.10 5.01
CA PHE A 264 19.23 -6.51 4.66
C PHE A 264 17.77 -7.03 4.75
N ARG A 265 17.09 -6.73 5.88
CA ARG A 265 15.68 -7.13 6.04
C ARG A 265 14.77 -6.50 4.98
N ASN A 266 15.00 -5.26 4.64
CA ASN A 266 14.15 -4.54 3.69
C ASN A 266 14.36 -4.96 2.23
N GLU A 267 15.58 -5.39 1.85
CA GLU A 267 15.92 -5.70 0.47
C GLU A 267 16.02 -7.20 0.16
N ARG A 268 16.44 -8.00 1.13
CA ARG A 268 16.79 -9.42 0.92
C ARG A 268 15.87 -10.43 1.60
N SER A 269 15.22 -10.04 2.71
CA SER A 269 14.28 -10.94 3.39
C SER A 269 12.95 -11.03 2.64
N MET A 270 12.32 -12.19 2.74
CA MET A 270 10.98 -12.40 2.21
C MET A 270 10.00 -11.42 2.86
N GLN A 271 9.20 -10.76 2.06
CA GLN A 271 8.22 -9.79 2.51
C GLN A 271 6.79 -10.29 2.24
N VAL A 272 5.90 -10.05 3.20
CA VAL A 272 4.49 -10.34 3.03
C VAL A 272 3.86 -9.28 2.13
N LYS A 273 3.28 -9.68 1.01
CA LYS A 273 2.50 -8.79 0.14
C LYS A 273 1.13 -8.56 0.79
N ARG A 274 0.82 -7.30 1.11
CA ARG A 274 -0.44 -6.89 1.72
C ARG A 274 -1.38 -6.30 0.68
N ARG A 275 -2.67 -6.58 0.81
CA ARG A 275 -3.72 -5.94 0.02
C ARG A 275 -4.25 -4.73 0.79
N ARG A 276 -4.67 -3.70 0.07
CA ARG A 276 -5.36 -2.54 0.66
C ARG A 276 -6.71 -2.94 1.27
N PRO A 277 -7.23 -2.20 2.25
CA PRO A 277 -8.58 -2.37 2.74
C PRO A 277 -9.59 -2.29 1.59
N THR A 278 -10.69 -3.02 1.72
CA THR A 278 -11.72 -3.10 0.67
C THR A 278 -12.85 -2.11 0.88
N ALA A 279 -12.93 -1.52 2.07
CA ALA A 279 -13.91 -0.50 2.41
C ALA A 279 -13.26 0.60 3.24
N PRO A 280 -13.80 1.84 3.21
CA PRO A 280 -13.40 2.92 4.10
C PRO A 280 -13.65 2.56 5.58
N PHE A 281 -12.98 3.26 6.49
CA PHE A 281 -13.05 3.11 7.94
C PHE A 281 -12.52 1.78 8.48
N LEU A 282 -12.16 0.81 7.64
CA LEU A 282 -11.52 -0.43 8.11
C LEU A 282 -10.12 -0.20 8.67
N MET A 283 -9.41 0.77 8.11
CA MET A 283 -8.06 1.11 8.56
C MET A 283 -7.77 2.58 8.26
N TRP A 284 -7.20 3.26 9.25
CA TRP A 284 -6.56 4.56 9.05
C TRP A 284 -5.06 4.44 9.27
N SER A 285 -4.28 5.17 8.49
CA SER A 285 -2.83 5.29 8.66
C SER A 285 -2.48 6.73 8.95
N LEU A 286 -1.81 6.97 10.08
CA LEU A 286 -1.40 8.28 10.56
C LEU A 286 0.10 8.43 10.42
N ASP A 287 0.52 9.59 9.95
CA ASP A 287 1.93 10.01 9.94
C ASP A 287 2.04 11.52 9.67
N GLY A 288 3.13 12.12 10.15
CA GLY A 288 3.49 13.49 9.87
C GLY A 288 4.48 13.59 8.70
N TRP A 289 4.32 14.59 7.87
CA TRP A 289 5.23 14.89 6.77
C TRP A 289 5.59 16.37 6.74
N THR A 290 6.88 16.67 6.75
CA THR A 290 7.37 18.04 6.49
C THR A 290 7.15 18.36 5.02
N CYS A 291 6.20 19.25 4.74
CA CYS A 291 5.81 19.63 3.39
C CYS A 291 6.94 20.35 2.68
N GLU A 292 7.22 19.95 1.45
CA GLU A 292 8.36 20.51 0.68
C GLU A 292 8.00 21.85 0.02
N LEU A 293 7.29 22.72 0.77
CA LEU A 293 6.93 24.09 0.38
C LEU A 293 7.61 25.08 1.34
N LEU A 294 8.43 25.96 0.78
CA LEU A 294 9.17 26.97 1.54
C LEU A 294 8.31 28.20 1.81
N PHE A 295 8.50 28.83 2.97
CA PHE A 295 7.91 30.11 3.27
C PHE A 295 8.90 31.09 3.90
N GLN A 296 8.65 32.38 3.70
CA GLN A 296 9.40 33.43 4.34
C GLN A 296 8.80 33.77 5.71
N GLN A 297 9.67 33.92 6.69
CA GLN A 297 9.29 34.33 8.04
C GLN A 297 10.19 35.48 8.51
N THR A 298 9.56 36.58 8.86
CA THR A 298 10.26 37.73 9.42
C THR A 298 10.08 37.74 10.93
N THR A 299 11.17 37.66 11.66
CA THR A 299 11.21 37.77 13.11
C THR A 299 11.91 39.06 13.52
N GLU A 300 11.37 39.72 14.55
CA GLU A 300 11.98 40.90 15.13
C GLU A 300 12.59 40.53 16.47
N ASN A 301 13.86 40.83 16.64
CA ASN A 301 14.54 40.57 17.92
C ASN A 301 14.22 41.66 18.95
N LYS A 302 14.59 41.45 20.23
CA LYS A 302 14.37 42.41 21.33
C LYS A 302 15.01 43.78 21.09
N LYS A 303 15.87 43.94 20.07
CA LYS A 303 16.54 45.20 19.72
C LYS A 303 15.92 45.89 18.48
N GLY A 304 14.74 45.40 18.03
CA GLY A 304 14.05 45.96 16.87
C GLY A 304 14.66 45.61 15.51
N GLN A 305 15.62 44.68 15.46
CA GLN A 305 16.21 44.23 14.20
C GLN A 305 15.35 43.14 13.59
N ARG A 306 14.99 43.28 12.31
CA ARG A 306 14.19 42.31 11.56
C ARG A 306 15.12 41.38 10.76
N THR A 307 14.87 40.07 10.95
CA THR A 307 15.57 39.03 10.21
C THR A 307 14.52 38.20 9.47
N THR A 308 14.70 38.07 8.13
CA THR A 308 13.82 37.24 7.31
C THR A 308 14.53 35.94 6.94
N THR A 309 13.91 34.82 7.21
CA THR A 309 14.34 33.49 6.81
C THR A 309 13.43 32.96 5.71
N TYR A 310 13.98 32.17 4.76
CA TYR A 310 13.29 31.74 3.54
C TYR A 310 13.20 30.21 3.37
N HIS A 311 13.67 29.44 4.34
CA HIS A 311 13.75 27.98 4.27
C HIS A 311 12.91 27.28 5.32
N ASN A 312 11.90 27.98 5.85
CA ASN A 312 10.96 27.41 6.77
C ASN A 312 9.97 26.51 6.02
N ARG A 313 9.52 25.44 6.67
CA ARG A 313 8.53 24.49 6.14
C ARG A 313 7.53 24.12 7.23
N LEU A 314 6.32 23.77 6.81
CA LEU A 314 5.28 23.30 7.72
C LEU A 314 5.21 21.77 7.71
N THR A 315 4.75 21.23 8.82
CA THR A 315 4.42 19.82 8.96
C THR A 315 2.93 19.63 8.71
N LEU A 316 2.61 18.71 7.83
CA LEU A 316 1.26 18.24 7.56
C LEU A 316 1.08 16.88 8.21
N GLU A 317 0.24 16.81 9.24
CA GLU A 317 -0.23 15.56 9.82
C GLU A 317 -1.45 15.07 9.06
N VAL A 318 -1.45 13.81 8.62
CA VAL A 318 -2.54 13.24 7.80
C VAL A 318 -3.07 11.97 8.43
N VAL A 319 -4.38 11.88 8.50
CA VAL A 319 -5.13 10.65 8.74
C VAL A 319 -5.60 10.13 7.38
N LEU A 320 -4.93 9.14 6.85
CA LEU A 320 -5.20 8.56 5.53
C LEU A 320 -6.08 7.32 5.66
N ASP A 321 -7.16 7.26 4.90
CA ASP A 321 -7.87 6.02 4.63
C ASP A 321 -7.25 5.34 3.39
N PRO A 322 -6.50 4.24 3.56
CA PRO A 322 -5.75 3.64 2.46
C PRO A 322 -6.61 2.84 1.48
N CYS A 323 -7.92 2.70 1.73
CA CYS A 323 -8.85 2.04 0.83
C CYS A 323 -8.78 2.65 -0.59
N CYS A 324 -8.93 3.97 -0.67
CA CYS A 324 -8.77 4.74 -1.91
C CYS A 324 -7.77 5.90 -1.79
N ASN A 325 -6.89 5.88 -0.78
CA ASN A 325 -5.98 6.97 -0.43
C ASN A 325 -6.71 8.29 -0.15
N TYR A 326 -7.80 8.22 0.60
CA TYR A 326 -8.60 9.37 0.97
C TYR A 326 -8.06 10.02 2.25
N PRO A 327 -7.71 11.32 2.25
CA PRO A 327 -7.28 12.02 3.45
C PRO A 327 -8.52 12.38 4.30
N ILE A 328 -8.92 11.46 5.19
CA ILE A 328 -10.11 11.63 6.03
C ILE A 328 -9.93 12.76 7.04
N GLY A 329 -8.71 12.96 7.54
CA GLY A 329 -8.36 14.05 8.43
C GLY A 329 -6.97 14.61 8.14
N TYR A 330 -6.74 15.87 8.51
CA TYR A 330 -5.42 16.48 8.47
C TYR A 330 -5.34 17.70 9.41
N ALA A 331 -4.10 18.04 9.81
CA ALA A 331 -3.78 19.26 10.52
C ALA A 331 -2.43 19.81 10.05
N ILE A 332 -2.21 21.12 10.21
CA ILE A 332 -1.00 21.82 9.73
C ILE A 332 -0.35 22.54 10.91
N GLY A 333 0.91 22.21 11.18
CA GLY A 333 1.68 22.79 12.26
C GLY A 333 3.13 23.08 11.87
N SER A 334 3.90 23.68 12.79
CA SER A 334 5.32 23.92 12.59
C SER A 334 6.16 22.63 12.67
N HIS A 335 5.72 21.70 13.50
CA HIS A 335 6.36 20.40 13.71
C HIS A 335 5.34 19.40 14.28
N GLU A 336 5.65 18.12 14.22
CA GLU A 336 4.81 17.06 14.74
C GLU A 336 4.74 17.13 16.27
N THR A 337 3.53 17.22 16.80
CA THR A 337 3.23 17.25 18.24
C THR A 337 2.00 16.42 18.55
N PRO A 338 1.83 15.94 19.80
CA PRO A 338 0.58 15.26 20.20
C PRO A 338 -0.68 16.11 19.94
N ALA A 339 -0.59 17.43 20.11
CA ALA A 339 -1.69 18.35 19.82
C ALA A 339 -2.05 18.38 18.32
N LEU A 340 -1.03 18.38 17.45
CA LEU A 340 -1.26 18.35 15.99
C LEU A 340 -1.91 17.04 15.55
N ILE A 341 -1.47 15.92 16.12
CA ILE A 341 -2.07 14.59 15.87
C ILE A 341 -3.54 14.59 16.34
N ALA A 342 -3.82 15.13 17.52
CA ALA A 342 -5.18 15.24 18.04
C ALA A 342 -6.07 16.10 17.12
N GLU A 343 -5.55 17.22 16.61
CA GLU A 343 -6.25 18.08 15.66
C GLU A 343 -6.56 17.37 14.35
N ALA A 344 -5.62 16.58 13.79
CA ALA A 344 -5.84 15.77 12.60
C ALA A 344 -6.94 14.72 12.82
N LEU A 345 -6.95 14.06 13.99
CA LEU A 345 -7.99 13.10 14.36
C LEU A 345 -9.35 13.77 14.61
N ARG A 346 -9.37 14.95 15.22
CA ARG A 346 -10.58 15.78 15.34
C ARG A 346 -11.16 16.11 13.99
N ASN A 347 -10.32 16.55 13.06
CA ASN A 347 -10.72 16.85 11.70
C ASN A 347 -11.26 15.60 10.99
N ALA A 348 -10.67 14.40 11.22
CA ALA A 348 -11.16 13.14 10.68
C ALA A 348 -12.58 12.81 11.19
N ALA A 349 -12.83 13.00 12.49
CA ALA A 349 -14.16 12.79 13.06
C ALA A 349 -15.20 13.75 12.48
N GLN A 350 -14.89 15.04 12.40
CA GLN A 350 -15.78 16.06 11.84
C GLN A 350 -16.05 15.81 10.35
N HIS A 351 -15.02 15.53 9.56
CA HIS A 351 -15.15 15.27 8.15
C HIS A 351 -15.92 13.97 7.86
N SER A 352 -15.79 12.96 8.71
CA SER A 352 -16.61 11.75 8.59
C SER A 352 -18.10 12.06 8.77
N ARG A 353 -18.47 12.99 9.69
CA ARG A 353 -19.85 13.46 9.85
C ARG A 353 -20.37 14.14 8.59
N GLU A 354 -19.54 14.95 7.92
CA GLU A 354 -19.89 15.59 6.65
C GLU A 354 -20.12 14.57 5.51
N LEU A 355 -19.40 13.45 5.54
CA LEU A 355 -19.48 12.41 4.51
C LEU A 355 -20.67 11.46 4.70
N VAL A 356 -20.91 11.02 5.95
CA VAL A 356 -21.85 9.93 6.25
C VAL A 356 -22.93 10.29 7.28
N GLY A 357 -23.00 11.54 7.72
CA GLY A 357 -24.02 12.04 8.65
C GLY A 357 -23.72 11.79 10.12
N VAL A 358 -22.74 10.94 10.44
CA VAL A 358 -22.33 10.62 11.81
C VAL A 358 -20.80 10.64 11.93
N MET A 359 -20.30 11.01 13.10
CA MET A 359 -18.87 10.89 13.37
C MET A 359 -18.50 9.41 13.41
N MET A 360 -17.46 9.05 12.68
CA MET A 360 -16.97 7.67 12.58
C MET A 360 -15.58 7.57 13.20
N ARG A 361 -15.28 6.40 13.72
CA ARG A 361 -13.94 5.96 14.10
C ARG A 361 -13.50 4.78 13.24
N ALA A 362 -12.21 4.56 13.13
CA ALA A 362 -11.68 3.44 12.35
C ALA A 362 -11.85 2.11 13.09
N TYR A 363 -11.94 1.02 12.34
CA TYR A 363 -11.80 -0.31 12.96
C TYR A 363 -10.35 -0.53 13.44
N GLN A 364 -9.36 -0.03 12.68
CA GLN A 364 -7.94 -0.10 13.01
C GLN A 364 -7.23 1.22 12.71
N ILE A 365 -6.38 1.68 13.64
CA ILE A 365 -5.42 2.76 13.40
C ILE A 365 -4.01 2.18 13.32
N GLN A 366 -3.27 2.57 12.28
CA GLN A 366 -1.83 2.39 12.16
C GLN A 366 -1.15 3.73 12.38
N CYS A 367 -0.35 3.83 13.43
CA CYS A 367 0.46 5.00 13.76
C CYS A 367 1.92 4.58 13.95
N ASP A 368 2.83 5.54 14.03
CA ASP A 368 4.18 5.24 14.44
C ASP A 368 4.29 5.13 15.98
N ARG A 369 5.52 5.05 16.51
CA ARG A 369 5.74 4.94 17.95
C ARG A 369 5.91 6.29 18.64
N TYR A 370 5.89 7.38 17.90
CA TYR A 370 5.97 8.71 18.45
C TYR A 370 4.76 8.98 19.35
N ALA A 371 5.01 9.54 20.51
CA ALA A 371 3.98 9.90 21.51
C ALA A 371 2.96 8.79 21.86
N ILE A 372 3.22 7.52 21.53
CA ILE A 372 2.23 6.45 21.70
C ILE A 372 1.72 6.36 23.13
N LYS A 373 2.60 6.55 24.13
CA LYS A 373 2.21 6.47 25.55
C LYS A 373 1.22 7.56 25.96
N THR A 374 1.36 8.76 25.42
CA THR A 374 0.48 9.91 25.72
C THR A 374 -0.78 9.92 24.87
N MET A 375 -0.75 9.25 23.69
CA MET A 375 -1.85 9.25 22.72
C MET A 375 -2.66 7.94 22.73
N THR A 376 -2.28 6.96 23.57
CA THR A 376 -2.93 5.64 23.58
C THR A 376 -4.44 5.75 23.78
N ASP A 377 -4.89 6.55 24.75
CA ASP A 377 -6.31 6.70 25.06
C ASP A 377 -7.08 7.30 23.87
N LEU A 378 -6.50 8.33 23.25
CA LEU A 378 -7.09 8.97 22.08
C LEU A 378 -7.16 8.01 20.88
N TYR A 379 -6.11 7.23 20.63
CA TYR A 379 -6.12 6.23 19.57
C TYR A 379 -7.16 5.13 19.82
N GLN A 380 -7.35 4.71 21.09
CA GLN A 380 -8.36 3.71 21.46
C GLN A 380 -9.79 4.25 21.32
N VAL A 381 -10.00 5.54 21.54
CA VAL A 381 -11.29 6.18 21.30
C VAL A 381 -11.57 6.28 19.80
N MET A 382 -10.55 6.62 19.00
CA MET A 382 -10.68 6.79 17.56
C MET A 382 -10.60 5.49 16.76
N SER A 383 -10.31 4.35 17.41
CA SER A 383 -10.30 3.05 16.76
C SER A 383 -10.57 1.90 17.71
N LYS A 384 -11.02 0.78 17.17
CA LYS A 384 -11.17 -0.47 17.93
C LYS A 384 -9.82 -1.14 18.19
N HIS A 385 -8.89 -1.03 17.23
CA HIS A 385 -7.57 -1.64 17.29
C HIS A 385 -6.48 -0.64 16.94
N VAL A 386 -5.43 -0.58 17.76
CA VAL A 386 -4.25 0.25 17.52
C VAL A 386 -3.08 -0.66 17.13
N THR A 387 -2.46 -0.38 15.98
CA THR A 387 -1.34 -1.17 15.47
C THR A 387 -0.14 -0.26 15.25
N PRO A 388 0.79 -0.19 16.21
CA PRO A 388 2.00 0.59 16.02
C PRO A 388 2.86 0.03 14.91
N ALA A 389 3.33 0.85 13.99
CA ALA A 389 4.30 0.46 13.00
C ALA A 389 5.64 0.12 13.67
N ARG A 390 6.33 -0.91 13.17
CA ARG A 390 7.69 -1.19 13.64
C ARG A 390 8.61 -0.07 13.18
N ALA A 391 9.45 0.41 14.07
CA ALA A 391 10.48 1.40 13.75
C ALA A 391 11.29 0.97 12.51
N HIS A 392 11.60 1.90 11.62
CA HIS A 392 12.36 1.70 10.39
C HIS A 392 11.73 0.73 9.36
N ASN A 393 10.41 0.53 9.39
CA ASN A 393 9.68 -0.25 8.39
C ASN A 393 8.73 0.66 7.57
N ALA A 394 9.31 1.61 6.90
CA ALA A 394 8.62 2.56 6.00
C ALA A 394 7.73 1.86 4.95
N LYS A 395 8.20 0.74 4.39
CA LYS A 395 7.45 -0.03 3.39
C LYS A 395 6.12 -0.62 3.89
N ALA A 396 5.91 -0.66 5.20
CA ALA A 396 4.66 -1.17 5.78
C ALA A 396 3.58 -0.10 5.98
N LYS A 397 3.92 1.19 5.80
CA LYS A 397 3.00 2.31 5.97
C LYS A 397 2.44 2.74 4.60
N PRO A 398 1.13 2.61 4.36
CA PRO A 398 0.53 3.07 3.10
C PRO A 398 0.56 4.59 2.93
N ILE A 399 0.78 5.35 3.99
CA ILE A 399 0.80 6.82 3.96
C ILE A 399 2.09 7.39 3.35
N GLU A 400 3.24 6.73 3.47
CA GLU A 400 4.50 7.25 2.91
C GLU A 400 4.49 7.40 1.38
N PRO A 401 4.02 6.40 0.60
CA PRO A 401 3.80 6.59 -0.84
C PRO A 401 2.81 7.72 -1.16
N TYR A 402 1.83 7.97 -0.27
CA TYR A 402 0.88 9.06 -0.44
C TYR A 402 1.55 10.43 -0.28
N PHE A 403 2.44 10.62 0.68
CA PHE A 403 3.22 11.85 0.80
C PHE A 403 4.10 12.13 -0.43
N ASN A 404 4.76 11.09 -0.93
CA ASN A 404 5.51 11.22 -2.18
C ASN A 404 4.60 11.60 -3.37
N TYR A 405 3.40 11.05 -3.43
CA TYR A 405 2.40 11.43 -4.43
C TYR A 405 1.98 12.90 -4.27
N LEU A 406 1.69 13.40 -3.06
CA LEU A 406 1.37 14.80 -2.83
C LEU A 406 2.53 15.72 -3.26
N ASN A 407 3.76 15.35 -2.90
CA ASN A 407 4.95 16.11 -3.27
C ASN A 407 5.12 16.23 -4.79
N THR A 408 5.04 15.10 -5.51
CA THR A 408 5.25 15.06 -6.97
C THR A 408 4.09 15.65 -7.76
N THR A 409 2.85 15.45 -7.27
CA THR A 409 1.65 15.82 -8.03
C THR A 409 1.26 17.26 -7.82
N TYR A 410 1.45 17.79 -6.62
CA TYR A 410 0.98 19.12 -6.23
C TYR A 410 2.10 20.07 -5.85
N CYS A 411 2.93 19.71 -4.84
CA CYS A 411 3.95 20.63 -4.33
C CYS A 411 4.95 21.06 -5.40
N GLN A 412 5.37 20.14 -6.26
CA GLN A 412 6.29 20.41 -7.37
C GLN A 412 5.80 21.47 -8.37
N LYS A 413 4.51 21.83 -8.33
CA LYS A 413 3.93 22.85 -9.22
C LYS A 413 4.04 24.28 -8.67
N PHE A 414 4.46 24.43 -7.43
CA PHE A 414 4.62 25.74 -6.79
C PHE A 414 6.06 26.21 -6.88
N ASP A 415 6.26 27.53 -7.10
CA ASP A 415 7.58 28.14 -7.23
C ASP A 415 8.42 28.06 -5.94
N ASN A 416 7.79 27.89 -4.79
CA ASN A 416 8.42 27.71 -3.48
C ASN A 416 8.70 26.25 -3.12
N TRP A 417 8.68 25.33 -4.08
CA TRP A 417 8.97 23.92 -3.84
C TRP A 417 10.45 23.67 -3.57
N SER A 418 10.79 22.99 -2.47
CA SER A 418 12.15 22.74 -2.01
C SER A 418 12.82 21.48 -2.57
N GLY A 419 12.08 20.61 -3.27
CA GLY A 419 12.62 19.37 -3.83
C GLY A 419 12.17 18.10 -3.10
N TYR A 420 12.98 17.04 -3.23
CA TYR A 420 12.68 15.71 -2.66
C TYR A 420 13.47 15.37 -1.38
N GLY A 421 14.09 16.38 -0.75
CA GLY A 421 15.00 16.16 0.37
C GLY A 421 16.45 15.87 -0.05
N VAL A 422 17.38 16.03 0.90
CA VAL A 422 18.84 16.08 0.66
C VAL A 422 19.45 14.79 0.14
N THR A 423 18.80 13.64 0.38
CA THR A 423 19.33 12.31 0.02
C THR A 423 18.91 11.83 -1.36
N THR A 424 18.08 12.59 -2.06
CA THR A 424 17.52 12.21 -3.36
C THR A 424 18.44 12.60 -4.51
N ASN A 425 18.29 11.89 -5.64
CA ASN A 425 19.08 12.10 -6.86
C ASN A 425 19.14 13.59 -7.25
N PRO A 426 20.33 14.20 -7.35
CA PRO A 426 20.50 15.62 -7.70
C PRO A 426 19.79 16.04 -8.99
N LYS A 427 19.64 15.12 -9.96
CA LYS A 427 18.95 15.39 -11.24
C LYS A 427 17.45 15.65 -11.10
N LYS A 428 16.85 15.33 -9.96
CA LYS A 428 15.42 15.55 -9.68
C LYS A 428 15.16 16.75 -8.77
N GLN A 429 16.20 17.40 -8.29
CA GLN A 429 16.08 18.57 -7.43
C GLN A 429 15.79 19.84 -8.25
N PRO A 430 15.09 20.84 -7.68
CA PRO A 430 14.93 22.14 -8.33
C PRO A 430 16.27 22.83 -8.52
N ASN A 431 16.32 23.75 -9.49
CA ASN A 431 17.50 24.61 -9.67
C ASN A 431 17.64 25.55 -8.45
N SER A 432 18.70 25.37 -7.67
CA SER A 432 18.95 26.13 -6.45
C SER A 432 19.18 27.63 -6.70
N GLU A 433 19.77 28.02 -7.85
CA GLU A 433 19.97 29.42 -8.21
C GLU A 433 18.64 30.10 -8.50
N ALA A 434 17.76 29.46 -9.27
CA ALA A 434 16.41 29.94 -9.55
C ALA A 434 15.59 30.07 -8.28
N LEU A 435 15.65 29.05 -7.40
CA LEU A 435 14.94 29.05 -6.12
C LEU A 435 15.41 30.21 -5.21
N ASN A 436 16.72 30.44 -5.17
CA ASN A 436 17.29 31.57 -4.43
C ASN A 436 16.89 32.94 -5.02
N ALA A 437 16.79 33.04 -6.34
CA ALA A 437 16.34 34.28 -7.00
C ALA A 437 14.88 34.61 -6.66
N LEU A 438 14.02 33.56 -6.54
CA LEU A 438 12.60 33.70 -6.24
C LEU A 438 12.28 33.81 -4.73
N ARG A 439 13.27 33.65 -3.84
CA ARG A 439 13.03 33.55 -2.38
C ARG A 439 12.22 34.72 -1.78
N HIS A 440 12.37 35.94 -2.33
CA HIS A 440 11.67 37.13 -1.85
C HIS A 440 10.18 37.14 -2.25
N SER A 441 9.78 36.34 -3.21
CA SER A 441 8.39 36.15 -3.64
C SER A 441 7.70 34.96 -2.97
N PHE A 442 8.40 34.22 -2.11
CA PHE A 442 7.78 33.13 -1.39
C PHE A 442 6.65 33.63 -0.51
N PRO A 443 5.56 32.85 -0.37
CA PRO A 443 4.48 33.19 0.56
C PRO A 443 5.01 33.21 2.00
N ASP A 444 4.27 33.85 2.87
CA ASP A 444 4.43 33.71 4.31
C ASP A 444 3.86 32.38 4.83
N GLU A 445 3.89 32.17 6.12
CA GLU A 445 3.36 30.94 6.73
C GLU A 445 1.87 30.74 6.37
N GLN A 446 1.06 31.79 6.42
CA GLN A 446 -0.36 31.71 6.12
C GLN A 446 -0.60 31.35 4.65
N GLY A 447 0.18 31.91 3.74
CA GLY A 447 0.09 31.56 2.32
C GLY A 447 0.43 30.10 2.03
N VAL A 448 1.41 29.51 2.74
CA VAL A 448 1.70 28.06 2.60
C VAL A 448 0.59 27.22 3.25
N ARG A 449 0.00 27.65 4.37
CA ARG A 449 -1.19 26.98 4.94
C ARG A 449 -2.32 26.91 3.93
N GLU A 450 -2.59 28.02 3.23
CA GLU A 450 -3.60 28.06 2.16
C GLU A 450 -3.26 27.17 0.97
N GLN A 451 -1.98 27.10 0.56
CA GLN A 451 -1.55 26.15 -0.47
C GLN A 451 -1.86 24.71 -0.07
N ILE A 452 -1.51 24.34 1.16
CA ILE A 452 -1.78 22.99 1.69
C ILE A 452 -3.30 22.72 1.79
N HIS A 453 -4.08 23.67 2.30
CA HIS A 453 -5.55 23.53 2.36
C HIS A 453 -6.16 23.32 0.98
N LYS A 454 -5.71 24.07 -0.03
CA LYS A 454 -6.16 23.89 -1.42
C LYS A 454 -5.81 22.50 -1.96
N ILE A 455 -4.61 21.99 -1.69
CA ILE A 455 -4.19 20.63 -2.06
C ILE A 455 -5.13 19.60 -1.42
N MET A 456 -5.35 19.71 -0.11
CA MET A 456 -6.16 18.74 0.63
C MET A 456 -7.64 18.81 0.22
N ALA A 457 -8.17 20.00 -0.03
CA ALA A 457 -9.54 20.17 -0.55
C ALA A 457 -9.72 19.53 -1.93
N TYR A 458 -8.75 19.71 -2.83
CA TYR A 458 -8.76 19.10 -4.15
C TYR A 458 -8.66 17.55 -4.06
N GLU A 459 -7.79 17.03 -3.20
CA GLU A 459 -7.65 15.59 -2.95
C GLU A 459 -8.97 14.98 -2.45
N ARG A 460 -9.62 15.61 -1.48
CA ARG A 460 -10.92 15.19 -0.97
C ARG A 460 -11.99 15.22 -2.07
N ALA A 461 -12.08 16.32 -2.81
CA ALA A 461 -13.06 16.47 -3.89
C ALA A 461 -12.89 15.41 -4.99
N SER A 462 -11.65 15.20 -5.44
CA SER A 462 -11.35 14.25 -6.53
C SER A 462 -11.63 12.80 -6.18
N LYS A 463 -11.50 12.42 -4.89
CA LYS A 463 -11.64 11.03 -4.42
C LYS A 463 -12.97 10.72 -3.74
N ARG A 464 -13.79 11.76 -3.46
CA ARG A 464 -15.06 11.61 -2.72
C ARG A 464 -15.99 10.59 -3.37
N ALA A 465 -16.16 10.63 -4.67
CA ALA A 465 -17.06 9.72 -5.39
C ALA A 465 -16.61 8.25 -5.23
N GLN A 466 -15.30 7.99 -5.37
CA GLN A 466 -14.74 6.66 -5.16
C GLN A 466 -14.88 6.19 -3.71
N PHE A 467 -14.63 7.09 -2.74
CA PHE A 467 -14.80 6.81 -1.32
C PHE A 467 -16.23 6.39 -0.99
N MET A 468 -17.22 7.16 -1.47
CA MET A 468 -18.63 6.85 -1.25
C MET A 468 -19.07 5.56 -1.93
N GLN A 469 -18.56 5.27 -3.13
CA GLN A 469 -18.83 4.00 -3.81
C GLN A 469 -18.29 2.81 -3.01
N MET A 470 -17.07 2.92 -2.49
CA MET A 470 -16.44 1.85 -1.71
C MET A 470 -17.05 1.71 -0.31
N LEU A 471 -17.70 2.76 0.21
CA LEU A 471 -18.39 2.72 1.50
C LEU A 471 -19.53 1.69 1.51
N ALA A 472 -20.13 1.39 0.37
CA ALA A 472 -21.16 0.35 0.24
C ALA A 472 -20.63 -1.06 0.62
N ASN A 473 -19.31 -1.26 0.57
CA ASN A 473 -18.68 -2.53 0.97
C ASN A 473 -18.44 -2.65 2.48
N LEU A 474 -18.69 -1.58 3.25
CA LEU A 474 -18.52 -1.59 4.70
C LEU A 474 -19.68 -2.31 5.34
N SER A 475 -19.40 -3.43 6.02
CA SER A 475 -20.42 -4.17 6.78
C SER A 475 -20.84 -3.38 8.04
N ASP A 476 -22.07 -3.60 8.49
CA ASP A 476 -22.62 -2.93 9.66
C ASP A 476 -21.81 -3.24 10.93
N GLU A 477 -21.26 -4.44 11.05
CA GLU A 477 -20.36 -4.85 12.13
C GLU A 477 -19.10 -3.96 12.26
N HIS A 478 -18.62 -3.41 11.15
CA HIS A 478 -17.45 -2.55 11.09
C HIS A 478 -17.80 -1.05 11.05
N ARG A 479 -19.08 -0.70 11.10
CA ARG A 479 -19.55 0.67 11.26
C ARG A 479 -19.44 1.07 12.73
N LEU A 480 -18.43 1.83 13.06
CA LEU A 480 -18.13 2.23 14.44
C LEU A 480 -18.39 3.73 14.60
N PRO A 481 -19.58 4.15 15.05
CA PRO A 481 -19.83 5.55 15.34
C PRO A 481 -19.01 6.02 16.54
N LEU A 482 -18.59 7.27 16.53
CA LEU A 482 -18.01 7.97 17.66
C LEU A 482 -19.13 8.73 18.35
N SER A 483 -19.36 8.46 19.64
CA SER A 483 -20.36 9.20 20.42
C SER A 483 -19.93 10.67 20.59
N LYS A 484 -20.91 11.58 20.65
CA LYS A 484 -20.66 13.00 20.89
C LYS A 484 -19.96 13.23 22.24
N GLU A 485 -20.31 12.44 23.26
CA GLU A 485 -19.67 12.45 24.56
C GLU A 485 -18.15 12.19 24.46
N ASN A 486 -17.78 11.08 23.80
CA ASN A 486 -16.35 10.75 23.62
C ASN A 486 -15.64 11.79 22.76
N TYR A 487 -16.31 12.30 21.71
CA TYR A 487 -15.74 13.38 20.91
C TYR A 487 -15.45 14.62 21.76
N LEU A 488 -16.40 15.10 22.56
CA LEU A 488 -16.21 16.27 23.42
C LEU A 488 -15.19 16.00 24.55
N LEU A 489 -15.16 14.78 25.07
CA LEU A 489 -14.20 14.40 26.12
C LEU A 489 -12.75 14.55 25.66
N TYR A 490 -12.44 14.14 24.43
CA TYR A 490 -11.06 14.10 23.96
C TYR A 490 -10.66 15.30 23.09
N PHE A 491 -11.63 15.89 22.38
CA PHE A 491 -11.38 16.99 21.44
C PHE A 491 -12.04 18.31 21.84
N GLY A 492 -12.92 18.28 22.84
CA GLY A 492 -13.60 19.49 23.31
C GLY A 492 -12.65 20.50 23.91
N ALA A 493 -12.83 21.76 23.53
CA ALA A 493 -12.15 22.88 24.15
C ALA A 493 -12.64 23.07 25.59
N THR A 494 -11.80 23.61 26.47
CA THR A 494 -12.16 23.94 27.85
C THR A 494 -11.86 25.40 28.11
N THR A 495 -12.63 26.01 29.00
CA THR A 495 -12.35 27.38 29.47
C THR A 495 -11.31 27.41 30.60
N GLY A 496 -10.93 26.24 31.12
CA GLY A 496 -10.08 26.13 32.32
C GLY A 496 -10.78 26.51 33.63
N MET A 497 -12.07 26.91 33.56
CA MET A 497 -12.86 27.31 34.75
C MET A 497 -13.86 26.19 35.08
N THR A 498 -14.19 26.07 36.36
CA THR A 498 -15.26 25.20 36.87
C THR A 498 -16.54 25.99 37.10
N ASN A 499 -17.68 25.34 36.91
CA ASN A 499 -19.01 25.90 37.12
C ASN A 499 -19.74 25.08 38.19
N ALA A 500 -20.58 25.72 38.98
CA ALA A 500 -21.53 25.06 39.85
C ALA A 500 -22.91 24.97 39.17
N ILE A 501 -23.71 23.99 39.57
CA ILE A 501 -25.10 23.87 39.10
C ILE A 501 -25.94 24.93 39.82
N GLU A 502 -26.61 25.78 39.04
CA GLU A 502 -27.60 26.75 39.50
C GLU A 502 -28.97 26.37 38.94
N GLY A 503 -30.03 27.13 39.30
CA GLY A 503 -31.38 26.92 38.76
C GLY A 503 -31.44 26.94 37.24
N CYS A 504 -30.55 27.66 36.59
CA CYS A 504 -30.40 27.67 35.12
C CYS A 504 -29.47 26.56 34.56
N GLY A 505 -29.04 25.61 35.40
CA GLY A 505 -28.02 24.62 35.02
C GLY A 505 -26.60 25.14 35.18
N LEU A 506 -25.69 24.83 34.27
CA LEU A 506 -24.34 25.40 34.23
C LEU A 506 -24.32 26.63 33.32
N ARG A 507 -23.60 27.67 33.77
CA ARG A 507 -23.50 28.95 33.06
C ARG A 507 -22.05 29.27 32.65
N PRO A 508 -21.41 28.50 31.74
CA PRO A 508 -20.07 28.79 31.28
C PRO A 508 -20.04 30.03 30.37
N THR A 509 -18.88 30.73 30.36
CA THR A 509 -18.59 31.73 29.34
C THR A 509 -17.84 31.07 28.20
N LEU A 510 -18.50 30.80 27.07
CA LEU A 510 -17.93 30.16 25.88
C LEU A 510 -17.73 31.22 24.79
N LEU A 511 -16.52 31.29 24.22
CA LEU A 511 -16.15 32.26 23.19
C LEU A 511 -16.53 33.72 23.55
N GLY A 512 -16.43 34.10 24.85
CA GLY A 512 -16.75 35.43 25.34
C GLY A 512 -18.24 35.68 25.65
N ILE A 513 -19.12 34.72 25.43
CA ILE A 513 -20.56 34.81 25.65
C ILE A 513 -20.96 33.86 26.78
N LYS A 514 -21.74 34.34 27.76
CA LYS A 514 -22.38 33.47 28.76
C LYS A 514 -23.54 32.72 28.13
N ARG A 515 -23.59 31.40 28.32
CA ARG A 515 -24.64 30.51 27.85
C ARG A 515 -25.08 29.59 28.96
N ASP A 516 -26.36 29.23 28.97
CA ASP A 516 -26.94 28.32 29.96
C ASP A 516 -27.07 26.92 29.33
N TYR A 517 -26.61 25.89 30.03
CA TYR A 517 -26.69 24.50 29.62
C TYR A 517 -27.29 23.64 30.72
N ASP A 518 -28.20 22.75 30.32
CA ASP A 518 -28.91 21.90 31.27
C ASP A 518 -29.24 20.53 30.66
N THR A 519 -29.73 19.62 31.52
CA THR A 519 -30.18 18.30 31.12
C THR A 519 -31.37 17.84 31.94
N PHE A 520 -32.27 17.04 31.34
CA PHE A 520 -33.38 16.38 32.03
C PHE A 520 -32.94 15.06 32.71
N ASP A 521 -31.69 15.01 33.22
CA ASP A 521 -31.17 13.86 33.95
C ASP A 521 -31.21 14.17 35.46
N LEU A 522 -31.98 13.41 36.21
CA LEU A 522 -32.12 13.56 37.67
C LEU A 522 -30.79 13.38 38.39
N THR A 523 -29.97 12.44 37.91
CA THR A 523 -28.67 12.15 38.54
C THR A 523 -27.71 13.33 38.46
N PHE A 524 -27.85 14.19 37.43
CA PHE A 524 -27.07 15.41 37.36
C PHE A 524 -27.40 16.37 38.49
N ARG A 525 -28.68 16.51 38.87
CA ARG A 525 -29.13 17.35 39.95
C ARG A 525 -28.70 16.82 41.34
N GLU A 526 -28.57 15.50 41.51
CA GLU A 526 -28.06 14.91 42.75
C GLU A 526 -26.63 15.36 43.06
N HIS A 527 -25.88 15.80 42.05
CA HIS A 527 -24.49 16.26 42.18
C HIS A 527 -24.36 17.77 42.09
N ALA A 528 -25.39 18.53 42.52
CA ALA A 528 -25.40 19.99 42.50
C ALA A 528 -24.28 20.65 43.35
N SER A 529 -23.75 19.95 44.33
CA SER A 529 -22.63 20.43 45.16
C SER A 529 -21.26 20.29 44.50
N GLU A 530 -21.16 19.54 43.41
CA GLU A 530 -19.90 19.32 42.69
C GLU A 530 -19.60 20.48 41.74
N LYS A 531 -18.30 20.63 41.41
CA LYS A 531 -17.83 21.58 40.43
C LYS A 531 -17.60 20.88 39.08
N TRP A 532 -18.02 21.53 38.02
CA TRP A 532 -18.05 20.97 36.69
C TRP A 532 -17.17 21.77 35.74
N GLN A 533 -16.29 21.07 35.02
CA GLN A 533 -15.57 21.61 33.89
C GLN A 533 -16.38 21.33 32.61
N VAL A 534 -16.60 22.37 31.80
CA VAL A 534 -17.36 22.26 30.55
C VAL A 534 -16.41 22.08 29.40
N ARG A 535 -16.66 21.01 28.59
CA ARG A 535 -15.99 20.74 27.33
C ARG A 535 -16.96 20.98 26.16
N PHE A 536 -16.53 21.73 25.19
CA PHE A 536 -17.37 22.17 24.09
C PHE A 536 -16.65 22.12 22.74
N ASP A 537 -17.39 21.98 21.67
CA ASP A 537 -16.89 22.15 20.30
C ASP A 537 -17.07 23.62 19.89
N PRO A 538 -16.00 24.39 19.59
CA PRO A 538 -16.14 25.78 19.13
C PRO A 538 -17.02 25.95 17.89
N ASP A 539 -17.15 24.91 17.05
CA ASP A 539 -17.95 24.92 15.84
C ASP A 539 -19.43 24.52 16.05
N ASP A 540 -19.73 23.93 17.25
CA ASP A 540 -21.08 23.47 17.58
C ASP A 540 -21.33 23.59 19.10
N LEU A 541 -21.94 24.71 19.48
CA LEU A 541 -22.23 25.06 20.89
C LEU A 541 -23.60 24.56 21.37
N THR A 542 -24.34 23.79 20.59
CA THR A 542 -25.69 23.29 20.95
C THR A 542 -25.64 22.29 22.09
N GLU A 543 -24.54 21.56 22.21
CA GLU A 543 -24.31 20.54 23.23
C GLU A 543 -22.92 20.67 23.82
N VAL A 544 -22.82 20.49 25.13
CA VAL A 544 -21.54 20.48 25.83
C VAL A 544 -21.45 19.27 26.76
N LEU A 545 -20.23 18.90 27.13
CA LEU A 545 -19.98 17.84 28.08
C LEU A 545 -19.53 18.46 29.40
N ALA A 546 -20.30 18.25 30.45
CA ALA A 546 -19.89 18.53 31.81
C ALA A 546 -19.10 17.35 32.40
N VAL A 547 -17.93 17.63 32.97
CA VAL A 547 -17.07 16.63 33.59
C VAL A 547 -16.70 17.14 34.97
N ASN A 548 -16.85 16.34 36.02
CA ASN A 548 -16.45 16.73 37.35
C ASN A 548 -14.91 16.79 37.52
N GLU A 549 -14.42 17.28 38.64
CA GLU A 549 -12.98 17.53 38.84
C GLU A 549 -12.11 16.26 38.72
N ASP A 550 -12.61 15.10 39.16
CA ASP A 550 -11.89 13.83 39.11
C ASP A 550 -12.15 13.03 37.82
N GLY A 551 -13.04 13.50 36.92
CA GLY A 551 -13.39 12.86 35.69
C GLY A 551 -14.26 11.62 35.81
N SER A 552 -14.73 11.28 37.02
CA SER A 552 -15.54 10.09 37.29
C SER A 552 -16.98 10.19 36.79
N ARG A 553 -17.50 11.42 36.69
CA ARG A 553 -18.88 11.73 36.29
C ARG A 553 -18.91 12.63 35.07
N ARG A 554 -19.80 12.32 34.13
CA ARG A 554 -19.92 13.04 32.87
C ARG A 554 -21.39 13.13 32.48
N TYR A 555 -21.84 14.31 32.05
CA TYR A 555 -23.19 14.55 31.58
C TYR A 555 -23.17 15.34 30.28
N MET A 556 -23.95 14.89 29.29
CA MET A 556 -24.24 15.69 28.11
C MET A 556 -25.29 16.72 28.47
N LEU A 557 -24.99 17.98 28.24
CA LEU A 557 -25.88 19.10 28.52
C LEU A 557 -26.24 19.76 27.16
N HIS A 558 -27.50 20.20 27.05
CA HIS A 558 -27.99 20.93 25.90
C HIS A 558 -28.09 22.43 26.21
N GLU A 559 -27.92 23.29 25.23
CA GLU A 559 -28.17 24.72 25.40
C GLU A 559 -29.61 24.93 25.83
N LYS A 560 -29.80 25.70 26.90
CA LYS A 560 -31.12 25.89 27.46
C LYS A 560 -31.99 26.74 26.56
N TYR A 561 -33.18 26.26 26.32
CA TYR A 561 -34.15 26.98 25.52
C TYR A 561 -34.56 28.29 26.25
N VAL A 562 -34.53 29.41 25.54
CA VAL A 562 -34.94 30.72 26.05
C VAL A 562 -36.33 31.03 25.54
N GLN A 563 -37.30 31.00 26.45
CA GLN A 563 -38.70 31.27 26.10
C GLN A 563 -38.96 32.78 26.07
N PRO A 564 -39.64 33.30 25.01
CA PRO A 564 -40.08 34.69 24.96
C PRO A 564 -41.08 35.02 26.10
N MET A 565 -40.89 36.12 26.79
CA MET A 565 -41.85 36.59 27.81
C MET A 565 -43.15 37.10 27.19
N ALA A 566 -43.04 37.80 26.06
CA ALA A 566 -44.21 38.38 25.40
C ALA A 566 -45.01 37.29 24.65
N LEU A 567 -46.32 37.24 24.88
CA LEU A 567 -47.21 36.29 24.23
C LEU A 567 -47.17 36.40 22.70
N ALA A 568 -47.00 37.61 22.17
CA ALA A 568 -46.92 37.85 20.76
C ALA A 568 -45.66 37.25 20.06
N GLU A 569 -44.60 36.96 20.84
CA GLU A 569 -43.33 36.39 20.34
C GLU A 569 -43.23 34.88 20.55
N ARG A 570 -44.23 34.27 21.21
CA ARG A 570 -44.28 32.82 21.44
C ARG A 570 -44.36 32.06 20.15
N ARG A 571 -43.65 30.94 20.12
CA ARG A 571 -43.54 30.04 18.94
C ARG A 571 -44.22 28.70 19.23
N GLU A 572 -44.56 28.01 18.17
CA GLU A 572 -44.97 26.61 18.25
C GLU A 572 -43.86 25.78 18.92
N GLY A 573 -44.18 25.02 19.96
CA GLY A 573 -43.23 24.27 20.77
C GLY A 573 -42.88 24.94 22.13
N ASP A 574 -43.14 26.22 22.37
CA ASP A 574 -42.87 26.91 23.64
C ASP A 574 -43.65 26.27 24.80
N ALA A 575 -44.92 25.93 24.58
CA ALA A 575 -45.75 25.25 25.57
C ALA A 575 -45.22 23.84 25.91
N GLU A 576 -44.77 23.10 24.91
CA GLU A 576 -44.20 21.75 25.07
C GLU A 576 -42.91 21.82 25.94
N GLN A 577 -42.06 22.82 25.70
CA GLN A 577 -40.82 23.02 26.47
C GLN A 577 -41.12 23.37 27.94
N LEU A 578 -42.10 24.22 28.14
CA LEU A 578 -42.53 24.58 29.50
C LEU A 578 -43.10 23.36 30.23
N GLU A 579 -43.96 22.57 29.56
CA GLU A 579 -44.51 21.35 30.12
C GLU A 579 -43.42 20.32 30.45
N ALA A 580 -42.41 20.16 29.58
CA ALA A 580 -41.26 19.28 29.82
C ALA A 580 -40.50 19.70 31.05
N VAL A 581 -40.23 21.00 31.27
CA VAL A 581 -39.56 21.50 32.48
C VAL A 581 -40.42 21.26 33.73
N ARG A 582 -41.73 21.55 33.69
CA ARG A 582 -42.65 21.30 34.80
C ARG A 582 -42.69 19.79 35.14
N ALA A 583 -42.80 18.94 34.14
CA ALA A 583 -42.77 17.49 34.34
C ALA A 583 -41.48 17.01 35.01
N PHE A 584 -40.33 17.54 34.56
CA PHE A 584 -39.05 17.21 35.15
C PHE A 584 -38.95 17.69 36.60
N ASN A 585 -39.35 18.93 36.89
CA ASN A 585 -39.34 19.47 38.27
C ASN A 585 -40.23 18.61 39.19
N LYS A 586 -41.41 18.23 38.75
CA LYS A 586 -42.30 17.33 39.50
C LYS A 586 -41.64 15.96 39.75
N GLN A 587 -40.93 15.41 38.76
CA GLN A 587 -40.15 14.17 38.94
C GLN A 587 -39.03 14.34 39.96
N LEU A 588 -38.31 15.47 39.94
CA LEU A 588 -37.27 15.80 40.87
C LEU A 588 -37.81 15.89 42.30
N GLU A 589 -38.90 16.63 42.49
CA GLU A 589 -39.58 16.73 43.80
C GLU A 589 -40.04 15.36 44.33
N THR A 590 -40.66 14.57 43.46
CA THR A 590 -41.07 13.20 43.82
C THR A 590 -39.86 12.36 44.22
N HIS A 591 -38.76 12.44 43.46
CA HIS A 591 -37.55 11.70 43.75
C HIS A 591 -36.93 12.06 45.11
N VAL A 592 -36.85 13.39 45.41
CA VAL A 592 -36.37 13.86 46.71
C VAL A 592 -37.28 13.42 47.85
N THR A 593 -38.60 13.52 47.67
CA THR A 593 -39.59 13.09 48.66
C THR A 593 -39.51 11.59 48.92
N ASP A 594 -39.36 10.77 47.89
CA ASP A 594 -39.24 9.32 48.01
C ASP A 594 -37.92 8.91 48.69
N GLN A 595 -36.82 9.59 48.39
CA GLN A 595 -35.53 9.37 49.07
C GLN A 595 -35.62 9.68 50.53
N LEU A 596 -36.17 10.86 50.89
CA LEU A 596 -36.38 11.25 52.28
C LEU A 596 -37.34 10.27 52.96
N GLY A 597 -38.44 9.87 52.32
CA GLY A 597 -39.40 8.90 52.86
C GLY A 597 -38.74 7.56 53.11
N THR A 598 -37.85 7.14 52.23
CA THR A 598 -37.07 5.90 52.41
C THR A 598 -36.08 6.01 53.56
N ALA A 599 -35.42 7.17 53.70
CA ALA A 599 -34.50 7.45 54.79
C ALA A 599 -35.25 7.43 56.13
N TYR A 600 -36.43 8.08 56.23
CA TYR A 600 -37.27 8.05 57.42
C TYR A 600 -37.68 6.62 57.78
N LYS A 601 -38.17 5.82 56.81
CA LYS A 601 -38.52 4.41 57.04
C LYS A 601 -37.34 3.57 57.52
N THR A 602 -36.14 3.86 57.05
CA THR A 602 -34.90 3.18 57.45
C THR A 602 -34.53 3.54 58.86
N VAL A 603 -34.63 4.84 59.24
CA VAL A 603 -34.39 5.32 60.60
C VAL A 603 -35.43 4.75 61.59
N ASP A 604 -36.69 4.75 61.22
CA ASP A 604 -37.75 4.12 62.03
C ASP A 604 -37.49 2.64 62.30
N ARG A 605 -37.05 1.88 61.27
CA ARG A 605 -36.66 0.48 61.42
C ARG A 605 -35.45 0.33 62.37
N MET A 606 -34.43 1.14 62.18
CA MET A 606 -33.25 1.13 63.05
C MET A 606 -33.65 1.40 64.54
N ILE A 607 -34.58 2.33 64.77
CA ILE A 607 -35.06 2.63 66.12
C ILE A 607 -35.88 1.47 66.67
N GLN A 608 -36.71 0.79 65.90
CA GLN A 608 -37.53 -0.38 66.30
C GLN A 608 -36.69 -1.60 66.63
N ASP A 609 -35.59 -1.79 65.91
CA ASP A 609 -34.69 -2.93 66.09
C ASP A 609 -33.68 -2.76 67.24
N THR A 610 -33.68 -1.60 67.96
CA THR A 610 -32.71 -1.26 68.99
C THR A 610 -33.36 -1.31 70.39
N ASP A 611 -32.56 -1.60 71.41
CA ASP A 611 -33.04 -1.65 72.81
C ASP A 611 -33.67 -0.29 73.24
N ARG A 612 -34.68 -0.37 74.11
CA ARG A 612 -35.57 0.75 74.45
C ARG A 612 -34.84 1.99 74.94
N GLN A 613 -33.71 1.87 75.62
CA GLN A 613 -32.92 3.01 76.08
C GLN A 613 -32.08 3.64 74.97
N GLU A 614 -31.47 2.83 74.09
CA GLU A 614 -30.72 3.28 72.94
C GLU A 614 -31.63 3.83 71.88
N ALA A 615 -32.82 3.28 71.71
CA ALA A 615 -33.85 3.77 70.76
C ALA A 615 -34.32 5.18 71.10
N LEU A 616 -34.44 5.52 72.42
CA LEU A 616 -34.76 6.87 72.86
C LEU A 616 -33.63 7.85 72.57
N LEU A 617 -32.37 7.43 72.71
CA LEU A 617 -31.21 8.24 72.38
C LEU A 617 -31.10 8.49 70.89
N LEU A 618 -31.25 7.46 70.09
CA LEU A 618 -31.23 7.54 68.62
C LEU A 618 -32.40 8.39 68.10
N GLY A 619 -33.59 8.23 68.65
CA GLY A 619 -34.74 9.08 68.33
C GLY A 619 -34.48 10.55 68.60
N ARG A 620 -33.81 10.88 69.73
CA ARG A 620 -33.42 12.24 70.06
C ARG A 620 -32.38 12.79 69.08
N LEU A 621 -31.39 11.99 68.71
CA LEU A 621 -30.29 12.44 67.84
C LEU A 621 -30.69 12.61 66.39
N LEU A 622 -31.58 11.72 65.91
CA LEU A 622 -31.93 11.63 64.44
C LEU A 622 -33.25 12.34 64.08
N LEU A 623 -34.19 12.50 65.10
CA LEU A 623 -35.53 13.02 64.82
C LEU A 623 -35.84 14.30 65.53
N THR A 624 -34.87 14.92 66.22
CA THR A 624 -35.07 16.18 66.94
C THR A 624 -35.06 17.35 65.93
N ASP A 625 -36.15 18.12 65.90
CA ASP A 625 -36.19 19.37 65.20
C ASP A 625 -35.38 20.48 65.90
N SER A 626 -35.18 21.64 65.26
CA SER A 626 -34.42 22.77 65.73
C SER A 626 -34.99 23.37 67.02
N HIS A 627 -36.20 23.00 67.39
CA HIS A 627 -36.91 23.47 68.61
C HIS A 627 -37.04 22.35 69.66
N GLY A 628 -36.39 21.21 69.53
CA GLY A 628 -36.45 20.07 70.44
C GLY A 628 -37.78 19.33 70.45
N GLN A 629 -38.63 19.51 69.46
CA GLN A 629 -39.92 18.85 69.36
C GLN A 629 -39.76 17.55 68.51
N HIS A 630 -39.97 16.40 69.13
CA HIS A 630 -39.98 15.12 68.49
C HIS A 630 -41.34 14.86 67.87
N LYS A 631 -41.45 14.86 66.57
CA LYS A 631 -42.61 14.38 65.80
C LYS A 631 -42.27 13.08 65.10
N LEU A 632 -42.82 11.99 65.54
CA LEU A 632 -42.79 10.74 64.80
C LEU A 632 -43.49 10.94 63.46
N PRO A 633 -43.01 10.36 62.36
CA PRO A 633 -43.64 10.49 61.02
C PRO A 633 -45.14 10.12 61.05
N ALA A 634 -45.54 9.11 61.81
CA ALA A 634 -46.95 8.73 62.01
C ALA A 634 -47.77 9.78 62.79
N ALA A 635 -47.15 10.57 63.66
CA ALA A 635 -47.82 11.69 64.37
C ALA A 635 -47.96 12.92 63.46
N GLN A 636 -46.99 13.20 62.59
CA GLN A 636 -47.10 14.23 61.58
C GLN A 636 -48.21 13.95 60.55
N GLN A 637 -48.32 12.68 60.07
CA GLN A 637 -49.40 12.29 59.17
C GLN A 637 -50.76 12.42 59.84
N ARG A 638 -50.90 12.14 61.14
CA ARG A 638 -52.20 12.32 61.84
C ARG A 638 -52.54 13.79 62.06
N LEU A 639 -51.53 14.63 62.30
CA LEU A 639 -51.74 16.08 62.42
C LEU A 639 -52.09 16.76 61.09
N SER A 640 -51.45 16.35 60.03
CA SER A 640 -51.79 16.83 58.70
C SER A 640 -53.21 16.35 58.24
N ALA A 641 -53.57 15.10 58.52
CA ALA A 641 -54.89 14.56 58.23
C ALA A 641 -56.01 15.26 59.10
N GLN A 642 -55.72 15.71 60.32
CA GLN A 642 -56.66 16.49 61.13
C GLN A 642 -56.77 17.95 60.69
N ALA A 643 -55.69 18.52 60.19
CA ALA A 643 -55.67 19.92 59.77
C ALA A 643 -56.49 20.11 58.41
N ILE A 644 -56.61 19.03 57.65
CA ILE A 644 -57.38 19.09 56.37
C ILE A 644 -58.88 19.02 56.64
N THR A 645 -59.38 18.59 57.82
CA THR A 645 -60.78 18.38 58.10
C THR A 645 -61.54 19.59 58.64
N ASP A 646 -60.85 20.70 59.06
CA ASP A 646 -61.46 21.83 59.77
C ASP A 646 -61.29 23.21 59.08
N VAL A 647 -61.02 23.21 57.79
CA VAL A 647 -60.97 24.50 57.08
C VAL A 647 -62.34 24.77 56.45
N GLU A 648 -63.13 25.61 57.17
CA GLU A 648 -64.24 26.28 56.46
C GLU A 648 -63.67 27.29 55.50
N TYR A 649 -63.93 27.02 54.20
CA TYR A 649 -63.58 27.95 53.13
C TYR A 649 -64.82 28.76 52.73
N GLU A 650 -64.73 30.05 52.77
CA GLU A 650 -65.64 30.94 52.16
C GLU A 650 -65.49 30.78 50.65
N THR A 651 -66.61 30.45 49.97
CA THR A 651 -66.69 30.51 48.53
C THR A 651 -66.57 31.97 48.08
N VAL A 652 -65.41 32.34 47.59
CA VAL A 652 -65.26 33.64 46.91
C VAL A 652 -66.04 33.58 45.60
N GLU A 653 -66.98 34.53 45.39
CA GLU A 653 -67.68 34.66 44.14
C GLU A 653 -66.70 34.74 42.96
N PRO A 654 -66.98 34.06 41.82
CA PRO A 654 -66.05 34.02 40.73
C PRO A 654 -65.78 35.43 40.21
N THR A 655 -64.58 35.85 40.20
CA THR A 655 -64.08 37.03 39.52
C THR A 655 -64.57 37.00 38.05
N PRO A 656 -65.05 38.11 37.48
CA PRO A 656 -65.59 38.16 36.15
C PRO A 656 -64.54 37.64 35.16
N ALA A 657 -65.00 36.75 34.27
CA ALA A 657 -64.15 36.07 33.28
C ALA A 657 -63.23 37.07 32.55
N MET A 658 -61.95 36.85 32.65
CA MET A 658 -60.91 37.54 31.91
C MET A 658 -61.16 37.36 30.39
N PRO A 659 -60.83 38.35 29.57
CA PRO A 659 -61.03 38.24 28.12
C PRO A 659 -60.35 36.96 27.58
N ALA A 660 -61.01 36.29 26.66
CA ALA A 660 -60.51 35.09 26.03
C ALA A 660 -59.11 35.31 25.46
N GLY A 661 -58.10 34.66 26.05
CA GLY A 661 -56.67 34.77 25.64
C GLY A 661 -55.69 34.93 26.80
N TRP A 662 -56.17 35.16 27.98
CA TRP A 662 -55.31 35.19 29.18
C TRP A 662 -55.50 33.89 29.96
N GLN A 663 -54.44 33.07 30.04
CA GLN A 663 -54.39 32.00 31.03
C GLN A 663 -53.61 32.52 32.23
N GLU A 664 -54.21 32.46 33.42
CA GLU A 664 -53.47 32.68 34.66
C GLU A 664 -52.36 31.64 34.74
N GLU A 665 -51.14 32.10 34.79
CA GLU A 665 -50.04 31.24 35.21
C GLU A 665 -50.27 30.94 36.68
N ASP A 666 -50.30 29.67 37.03
CA ASP A 666 -50.52 29.19 38.40
C ASP A 666 -49.40 29.72 39.30
N PRO A 667 -49.69 30.63 40.28
CA PRO A 667 -48.67 31.23 41.13
C PRO A 667 -47.95 30.20 41.98
N GLU A 668 -48.49 28.99 42.21
CA GLU A 668 -47.82 27.92 42.94
C GLU A 668 -46.61 27.29 42.15
N SER A 669 -46.45 27.65 40.88
CA SER A 669 -45.28 27.17 40.12
C SER A 669 -43.96 27.87 40.43
N TYR A 670 -43.97 28.95 41.27
CA TYR A 670 -42.80 29.73 41.62
C TYR A 670 -42.35 29.60 43.07
N ASP A 671 -43.15 28.95 43.94
CA ASP A 671 -42.78 28.71 45.34
C ASP A 671 -42.19 27.32 45.49
N ILE A 672 -40.94 27.17 45.02
CA ILE A 672 -40.16 25.99 45.35
C ILE A 672 -38.74 26.42 45.71
N PHE A 673 -38.46 26.40 47.01
CA PHE A 673 -37.12 26.42 47.66
C PHE A 673 -36.31 27.68 47.49
#